data_91ab375698157be36eb0884df84aae59
#
_entry.id   91ab375698157be36eb0884df84aae59
#
_cell.length_a   1.000
_cell.length_b   1.000
_cell.length_c   1.000
_cell.angle_alpha   90.00
_cell.angle_beta   90.00
_cell.angle_gamma   90.00
#
_symmetry.space_group_name_H-M   'P 1'
#
loop_
_entity.id
_entity.type
_entity.pdbx_description
1 polymer ?
#
loop_
_entity_poly.entity_id
_entity_poly.type
_entity_poly.pdbx_seq_one_letter_code
_entity_poly.pdbx_strand_id
1 'polypeptide(L)'
;MALSVLLALPFIGSVIAALLPTNARNAESTLAGLVALICVVQVALLFPALGNGGVIREEILWLPSVGLNLVIRMDGLAWMLAMLVTGIGALVVLYARYYMSPADPVPRFFSFLLAFMGAMMGMVLSGNLIQLVFFWELTSLFSFLLIGYWHHRADARRGARMALIVTGAGGLCLFAGALLLGHIAGSYDLDVILASGAIVRAHPLYTVTLVLVLLGAFTKSAQFPFHFWLPHAMAAPTPVSAYLHSATMVKAGVFLLARLWPVLSGTEQWFWIVGGAGLCTLLLGAYTAMFQNDLKRLLAYSTISHLGLITLLLGLNSSLAAVAAVFHIMNHATFKASLFMAAGIIDHETGTRDIRRLNGLFKVMPITATLAMVASAAMAGVPLLNGFLSKEMFFAETVYISSLPWVEFGLPLAATLAGIFAVAYSLRFSYDIFFDPLSTDLPRRPHEPPRWMRVPVDLLVLACLVVGMFPEISIGWALRAAALPVVGGQLPEYSLSVWHGFNAPMIMSVVAIGGGIVVYLWLRKRLEGGRIERPLLIGFFDGKRMYERTLAAANLVARRALLLFGTHRLQSQLFVLMSLTVLGTTFALWGRDFSWGERPLIPISPMFATLWLVGMAGAIGAAWQAKYHRLAALTMIAMAGLATCLTFVWFSAPDLALTQLAVEVVTTVLFLLGLRWLPKRIPLELPITAQTLLRRSRDLALAVLSGCGMAALAYAMLTRPFPQSISPYFLTRTLPEGGGTNVVNVLLVDFRSFDTMAEITVLAAVALTVYALLRRFRPPRETVQSPPQQRALPPDLITDLINPRIARDTALGFMLVPAVLVRLLLPIAIVLAIYLFMRGHNESGGGFVAGLVASVAVILQYIVAGTQWVEAHMELRRSRWIAIGLLFAVITGLGALAFGYPFLTTHTAQLHLPVIGEIHVPSALFFDMGVFSVVVGATLLILTALAHQSVRSHRESAHSGAP
;
A
#
# COMPACT_ATOMS: atom_id res chain seq x y z
N MET A 1 3.43 23.69 -14.53
CA MET A 1 4.21 22.50 -14.95
C MET A 1 5.52 22.29 -14.17
N ALA A 2 6.13 23.32 -13.56
CA ALA A 2 7.36 23.16 -12.79
C ALA A 2 7.18 22.28 -11.53
N LEU A 3 6.05 22.40 -10.82
CA LEU A 3 5.76 21.60 -9.63
C LEU A 3 5.41 20.15 -9.98
N SER A 4 4.71 19.93 -11.09
CA SER A 4 4.38 18.56 -11.56
C SER A 4 5.64 17.78 -11.94
N VAL A 5 6.61 18.42 -12.58
CA VAL A 5 7.92 17.82 -12.90
C VAL A 5 8.70 17.53 -11.62
N LEU A 6 8.72 18.47 -10.67
CA LEU A 6 9.39 18.31 -9.37
C LEU A 6 8.84 17.10 -8.60
N LEU A 7 7.53 16.87 -8.66
CA LEU A 7 6.88 15.72 -8.03
C LEU A 7 7.17 14.40 -8.76
N ALA A 8 7.15 14.40 -10.09
CA ALA A 8 7.31 13.19 -10.89
C ALA A 8 8.75 12.68 -10.95
N LEU A 9 9.73 13.57 -10.91
CA LEU A 9 11.15 13.25 -11.14
C LEU A 9 11.71 12.18 -10.18
N PRO A 10 11.46 12.21 -8.85
CA PRO A 10 11.92 11.16 -7.96
C PRO A 10 11.29 9.80 -8.25
N PHE A 11 10.01 9.75 -8.66
CA PHE A 11 9.35 8.49 -9.02
C PHE A 11 9.90 7.91 -10.31
N ILE A 12 10.13 8.76 -11.33
CA ILE A 12 10.77 8.34 -12.58
C ILE A 12 12.18 7.81 -12.29
N GLY A 13 12.95 8.54 -11.48
CA GLY A 13 14.28 8.10 -11.04
C GLY A 13 14.24 6.77 -10.27
N SER A 14 13.22 6.56 -9.45
CA SER A 14 13.01 5.29 -8.73
C SER A 14 12.79 4.12 -9.69
N VAL A 15 11.94 4.30 -10.71
CA VAL A 15 11.69 3.25 -11.71
C VAL A 15 12.95 2.93 -12.51
N ILE A 16 13.69 3.96 -12.95
CA ILE A 16 14.95 3.77 -13.68
C ILE A 16 15.97 3.02 -12.79
N ALA A 17 16.13 3.42 -11.54
CA ALA A 17 17.01 2.75 -10.58
C ALA A 17 16.64 1.27 -10.39
N ALA A 18 15.34 0.92 -10.35
CA ALA A 18 14.87 -0.45 -10.23
C ALA A 18 15.24 -1.35 -11.42
N LEU A 19 15.46 -0.76 -12.59
CA LEU A 19 15.77 -1.48 -13.83
C LEU A 19 17.29 -1.66 -14.06
N LEU A 20 18.13 -0.99 -13.28
CA LEU A 20 19.58 -1.10 -13.41
C LEU A 20 20.11 -2.43 -12.85
N PRO A 21 21.25 -2.94 -13.38
CA PRO A 21 21.87 -4.17 -12.90
C PRO A 21 22.32 -4.08 -11.43
N THR A 22 22.28 -5.20 -10.71
CA THR A 22 22.56 -5.28 -9.27
C THR A 22 23.98 -4.84 -8.88
N ASN A 23 24.93 -4.86 -9.82
CA ASN A 23 26.32 -4.46 -9.62
C ASN A 23 26.63 -3.02 -10.08
N ALA A 24 25.64 -2.26 -10.56
CA ALA A 24 25.80 -0.92 -11.11
C ALA A 24 25.84 0.20 -10.05
N ARG A 25 26.48 -0.03 -8.90
CA ARG A 25 26.53 0.88 -7.74
C ARG A 25 26.84 2.34 -8.10
N ASN A 26 27.82 2.56 -8.99
CA ASN A 26 28.21 3.91 -9.38
C ASN A 26 27.13 4.59 -10.23
N ALA A 27 26.57 3.88 -11.21
CA ALA A 27 25.51 4.41 -12.07
C ALA A 27 24.27 4.76 -11.25
N GLU A 28 23.90 3.91 -10.31
CA GLU A 28 22.73 4.12 -9.45
C GLU A 28 22.88 5.28 -8.49
N SER A 29 24.02 5.37 -7.80
CA SER A 29 24.30 6.50 -6.92
C SER A 29 24.40 7.81 -7.70
N THR A 30 24.93 7.78 -8.93
CA THR A 30 24.99 8.97 -9.80
C THR A 30 23.58 9.36 -10.27
N LEU A 31 22.76 8.40 -10.71
CA LEU A 31 21.36 8.64 -11.07
C LEU A 31 20.57 9.25 -9.91
N ALA A 32 20.63 8.61 -8.74
CA ALA A 32 19.91 9.09 -7.54
C ALA A 32 20.42 10.46 -7.09
N GLY A 33 21.73 10.70 -7.17
CA GLY A 33 22.35 11.99 -6.85
C GLY A 33 21.93 13.10 -7.82
N LEU A 34 21.89 12.82 -9.12
CA LEU A 34 21.42 13.76 -10.14
C LEU A 34 19.95 14.11 -9.95
N VAL A 35 19.09 13.12 -9.75
CA VAL A 35 17.65 13.35 -9.47
C VAL A 35 17.47 14.23 -8.24
N ALA A 36 18.14 13.90 -7.14
CA ALA A 36 18.06 14.70 -5.91
C ALA A 36 18.59 16.12 -6.12
N LEU A 37 19.72 16.30 -6.82
CA LEU A 37 20.32 17.61 -7.08
C LEU A 37 19.43 18.47 -7.98
N ILE A 38 18.85 17.90 -9.03
CA ILE A 38 17.89 18.61 -9.90
C ILE A 38 16.69 19.09 -9.08
N CYS A 39 16.15 18.25 -8.19
CA CYS A 39 15.08 18.66 -7.30
C CYS A 39 15.49 19.79 -6.36
N VAL A 40 16.71 19.74 -5.77
CA VAL A 40 17.24 20.84 -4.93
C VAL A 40 17.29 22.15 -5.71
N VAL A 41 17.86 22.12 -6.92
CA VAL A 41 17.98 23.30 -7.76
C VAL A 41 16.60 23.86 -8.15
N GLN A 42 15.66 23.00 -8.53
CA GLN A 42 14.28 23.42 -8.84
C GLN A 42 13.60 24.07 -7.64
N VAL A 43 13.69 23.46 -6.45
CA VAL A 43 13.12 24.02 -5.22
C VAL A 43 13.76 25.38 -4.90
N ALA A 44 15.09 25.50 -5.01
CA ALA A 44 15.79 26.75 -4.76
C ALA A 44 15.37 27.87 -5.73
N LEU A 45 15.21 27.57 -7.02
CA LEU A 45 14.80 28.53 -8.05
C LEU A 45 13.36 29.04 -7.88
N LEU A 46 12.51 28.30 -7.14
CA LEU A 46 11.12 28.74 -6.87
C LEU A 46 11.03 29.72 -5.69
N PHE A 47 12.08 29.92 -4.89
CA PHE A 47 12.06 30.78 -3.71
C PHE A 47 11.66 32.24 -3.96
N PRO A 48 12.15 32.92 -5.03
CA PRO A 48 11.79 34.31 -5.26
C PRO A 48 10.29 34.59 -5.38
N ALA A 49 9.52 33.61 -5.87
CA ALA A 49 8.06 33.70 -5.98
C ALA A 49 7.33 33.50 -4.63
N LEU A 50 8.03 32.91 -3.63
CA LEU A 50 7.44 32.50 -2.34
C LEU A 50 7.87 33.42 -1.19
N GLY A 51 8.98 34.15 -1.31
CA GLY A 51 9.64 34.88 -0.24
C GLY A 51 8.76 35.92 0.46
N ASN A 52 7.79 36.50 -0.26
CA ASN A 52 6.88 37.52 0.26
C ASN A 52 5.46 36.98 0.54
N GLY A 53 5.32 35.69 0.87
CA GLY A 53 4.05 35.04 1.13
C GLY A 53 3.30 34.57 -0.11
N GLY A 54 3.96 34.53 -1.25
CA GLY A 54 3.39 33.97 -2.48
C GLY A 54 3.09 32.49 -2.36
N VAL A 55 2.14 32.02 -3.16
CA VAL A 55 1.76 30.62 -3.30
C VAL A 55 1.81 30.24 -4.77
N ILE A 56 2.55 29.20 -5.11
CA ILE A 56 2.56 28.61 -6.44
C ILE A 56 1.60 27.42 -6.43
N ARG A 57 0.65 27.41 -7.38
CA ARG A 57 -0.38 26.38 -7.49
C ARG A 57 -0.47 25.87 -8.92
N GLU A 58 -0.50 24.56 -9.07
CA GLU A 58 -0.81 23.86 -10.31
C GLU A 58 -1.97 22.90 -10.05
N GLU A 59 -2.98 22.90 -10.92
CA GLU A 59 -4.15 22.04 -10.77
C GLU A 59 -4.38 21.25 -12.04
N ILE A 60 -4.57 19.94 -11.89
CA ILE A 60 -4.94 19.02 -12.95
C ILE A 60 -6.32 18.46 -12.56
N LEU A 61 -7.32 18.74 -13.38
CA LEU A 61 -8.68 18.23 -13.18
C LEU A 61 -8.70 16.70 -13.37
N TRP A 62 -9.14 15.98 -12.35
CA TRP A 62 -9.26 14.52 -12.40
C TRP A 62 -10.70 14.07 -12.14
N LEU A 63 -11.25 14.31 -10.94
CA LEU A 63 -12.60 13.97 -10.55
C LEU A 63 -13.28 15.17 -9.87
N PRO A 64 -13.64 16.23 -10.62
CA PRO A 64 -14.19 17.46 -10.06
C PRO A 64 -15.50 17.25 -9.31
N SER A 65 -16.33 16.28 -9.75
CA SER A 65 -17.61 15.96 -9.14
C SER A 65 -17.52 15.49 -7.67
N VAL A 66 -16.36 14.96 -7.28
CA VAL A 66 -16.11 14.49 -5.92
C VAL A 66 -15.08 15.37 -5.19
N GLY A 67 -14.63 16.46 -5.82
CA GLY A 67 -13.62 17.37 -5.27
C GLY A 67 -12.20 16.76 -5.23
N LEU A 68 -11.92 15.76 -6.08
CA LEU A 68 -10.63 15.06 -6.14
C LEU A 68 -9.85 15.49 -7.38
N ASN A 69 -9.35 16.72 -7.37
CA ASN A 69 -8.38 17.18 -8.35
C ASN A 69 -6.95 16.99 -7.85
N LEU A 70 -6.01 16.76 -8.76
CA LEU A 70 -4.59 16.75 -8.42
C LEU A 70 -4.11 18.20 -8.30
N VAL A 71 -4.04 18.70 -7.07
CA VAL A 71 -3.60 20.06 -6.77
C VAL A 71 -2.21 20.02 -6.17
N ILE A 72 -1.24 20.61 -6.85
CA ILE A 72 0.13 20.76 -6.37
C ILE A 72 0.32 22.20 -5.92
N ARG A 73 0.65 22.39 -4.65
CA ARG A 73 0.70 23.69 -4.00
C ARG A 73 2.00 23.87 -3.21
N MET A 74 2.70 24.95 -3.45
CA MET A 74 3.91 25.30 -2.72
C MET A 74 3.77 26.70 -2.14
N ASP A 75 3.89 26.80 -0.82
CA ASP A 75 4.08 28.05 -0.07
C ASP A 75 5.42 27.98 0.69
N GLY A 76 5.72 28.97 1.50
CA GLY A 76 7.00 29.00 2.24
C GLY A 76 7.23 27.80 3.16
N LEU A 77 6.19 27.27 3.83
CA LEU A 77 6.30 26.08 4.68
C LEU A 77 6.59 24.83 3.85
N ALA A 78 5.85 24.64 2.73
CA ALA A 78 6.09 23.53 1.80
C ALA A 78 7.47 23.61 1.17
N TRP A 79 7.92 24.83 0.77
CA TRP A 79 9.25 25.07 0.24
C TRP A 79 10.35 24.68 1.22
N MET A 80 10.25 25.12 2.47
CA MET A 80 11.23 24.76 3.51
C MET A 80 11.39 23.24 3.66
N LEU A 81 10.25 22.53 3.76
CA LEU A 81 10.30 21.07 3.87
C LEU A 81 10.76 20.38 2.60
N ALA A 82 10.35 20.86 1.41
CA ALA A 82 10.85 20.36 0.14
C ALA A 82 12.37 20.52 0.04
N MET A 83 12.92 21.66 0.52
CA MET A 83 14.36 21.89 0.57
C MET A 83 15.07 20.94 1.54
N LEU A 84 14.48 20.66 2.71
CA LEU A 84 15.01 19.68 3.65
C LEU A 84 14.96 18.24 3.08
N VAL A 85 13.87 17.87 2.45
CA VAL A 85 13.69 16.53 1.83
C VAL A 85 14.70 16.31 0.71
N THR A 86 14.82 17.25 -0.21
CA THR A 86 15.69 17.10 -1.38
C THR A 86 17.16 17.34 -1.02
N GLY A 87 17.46 18.37 -0.23
CA GLY A 87 18.84 18.76 0.15
C GLY A 87 19.52 17.70 1.03
N ILE A 88 18.88 17.30 2.12
CA ILE A 88 19.41 16.23 2.97
C ILE A 88 19.37 14.89 2.20
N GLY A 89 18.36 14.68 1.34
CA GLY A 89 18.30 13.52 0.46
C GLY A 89 19.52 13.39 -0.45
N ALA A 90 19.96 14.48 -1.07
CA ALA A 90 21.17 14.50 -1.90
C ALA A 90 22.45 14.15 -1.10
N LEU A 91 22.57 14.70 0.12
CA LEU A 91 23.69 14.38 1.03
C LEU A 91 23.65 12.91 1.47
N VAL A 92 22.47 12.37 1.74
CA VAL A 92 22.28 10.96 2.11
C VAL A 92 22.62 10.03 0.94
N VAL A 93 22.29 10.38 -0.29
CA VAL A 93 22.68 9.60 -1.49
C VAL A 93 24.22 9.54 -1.61
N LEU A 94 24.90 10.68 -1.44
CA LEU A 94 26.36 10.72 -1.46
C LEU A 94 26.96 9.86 -0.34
N TYR A 95 26.42 9.97 0.87
CA TYR A 95 26.84 9.16 2.01
C TYR A 95 26.60 7.65 1.77
N ALA A 96 25.42 7.28 1.26
CA ALA A 96 25.02 5.89 1.02
C ALA A 96 25.93 5.19 0.00
N ARG A 97 26.43 5.91 -0.99
CA ARG A 97 27.38 5.37 -1.97
C ARG A 97 28.59 4.71 -1.32
N TYR A 98 29.11 5.29 -0.25
CA TYR A 98 30.30 4.82 0.46
C TYR A 98 29.96 3.91 1.64
N TYR A 99 28.78 4.05 2.20
CA TYR A 99 28.30 3.25 3.34
C TYR A 99 27.82 1.85 2.94
N MET A 100 27.08 1.73 1.82
CA MET A 100 26.45 0.46 1.41
C MET A 100 27.51 -0.55 0.92
N SER A 101 27.37 -1.81 1.34
CA SER A 101 28.25 -2.89 0.90
C SER A 101 28.06 -3.19 -0.61
N PRO A 102 29.14 -3.55 -1.34
CA PRO A 102 29.00 -4.06 -2.71
C PRO A 102 28.16 -5.34 -2.84
N ALA A 103 28.01 -6.09 -1.77
CA ALA A 103 27.19 -7.30 -1.72
C ALA A 103 25.69 -7.03 -1.52
N ASP A 104 25.32 -5.81 -1.13
CA ASP A 104 23.92 -5.41 -0.96
C ASP A 104 23.24 -5.19 -2.32
N PRO A 105 21.93 -5.49 -2.47
CA PRO A 105 21.17 -5.19 -3.70
C PRO A 105 20.90 -3.68 -3.83
N VAL A 106 21.91 -2.93 -4.25
CA VAL A 106 21.96 -1.46 -4.33
C VAL A 106 20.83 -0.83 -5.17
N PRO A 107 20.39 -1.41 -6.33
CA PRO A 107 19.25 -0.91 -7.11
C PRO A 107 17.98 -0.75 -6.27
N ARG A 108 17.68 -1.77 -5.51
CA ARG A 108 16.52 -1.78 -4.62
C ARG A 108 16.60 -0.70 -3.54
N PHE A 109 17.81 -0.41 -3.05
CA PHE A 109 18.04 0.65 -2.07
C PHE A 109 17.72 2.04 -2.63
N PHE A 110 18.36 2.40 -3.75
CA PHE A 110 18.17 3.73 -4.34
C PHE A 110 16.79 3.92 -4.95
N SER A 111 16.19 2.87 -5.53
CA SER A 111 14.81 2.90 -5.99
C SER A 111 13.86 3.25 -4.84
N PHE A 112 13.92 2.55 -3.73
CA PHE A 112 13.06 2.83 -2.57
C PHE A 112 13.33 4.19 -1.94
N LEU A 113 14.60 4.64 -1.92
CA LEU A 113 14.97 5.95 -1.40
C LEU A 113 14.36 7.09 -2.24
N LEU A 114 14.45 6.99 -3.57
CA LEU A 114 13.86 7.96 -4.49
C LEU A 114 12.32 7.92 -4.47
N ALA A 115 11.71 6.73 -4.41
CA ALA A 115 10.27 6.60 -4.26
C ALA A 115 9.76 7.23 -2.96
N PHE A 116 10.51 7.05 -1.86
CA PHE A 116 10.22 7.69 -0.60
C PHE A 116 10.37 9.22 -0.68
N MET A 117 11.42 9.73 -1.37
CA MET A 117 11.59 11.16 -1.65
C MET A 117 10.38 11.72 -2.40
N GLY A 118 9.93 11.04 -3.47
CA GLY A 118 8.75 11.42 -4.24
C GLY A 118 7.48 11.44 -3.40
N ALA A 119 7.27 10.43 -2.56
CA ALA A 119 6.12 10.38 -1.65
C ALA A 119 6.13 11.51 -0.61
N MET A 120 7.30 11.83 -0.05
CA MET A 120 7.45 12.98 0.85
C MET A 120 7.19 14.32 0.14
N MET A 121 7.71 14.48 -1.08
CA MET A 121 7.44 15.66 -1.90
C MET A 121 5.95 15.77 -2.21
N GLY A 122 5.29 14.67 -2.61
CA GLY A 122 3.86 14.63 -2.87
C GLY A 122 3.02 15.04 -1.65
N MET A 123 3.39 14.57 -0.46
CA MET A 123 2.72 14.94 0.80
C MET A 123 2.89 16.44 1.12
N VAL A 124 4.10 16.97 0.99
CA VAL A 124 4.42 18.37 1.32
C VAL A 124 3.78 19.34 0.34
N LEU A 125 3.70 18.96 -0.93
CA LEU A 125 3.17 19.77 -2.03
C LEU A 125 1.66 19.54 -2.26
N SER A 126 0.98 18.72 -1.49
CA SER A 126 -0.45 18.48 -1.68
C SER A 126 -1.28 19.72 -1.36
N GLY A 127 -2.04 20.17 -2.35
CA GLY A 127 -3.05 21.24 -2.20
C GLY A 127 -4.47 20.71 -2.01
N ASN A 128 -4.65 19.38 -1.92
CA ASN A 128 -5.89 18.71 -1.61
C ASN A 128 -5.68 17.75 -0.43
N LEU A 129 -6.61 17.73 0.52
CA LEU A 129 -6.46 16.98 1.77
C LEU A 129 -6.47 15.46 1.55
N ILE A 130 -7.27 14.96 0.62
CA ILE A 130 -7.31 13.53 0.28
C ILE A 130 -6.01 13.12 -0.42
N GLN A 131 -5.50 13.95 -1.32
CA GLN A 131 -4.20 13.77 -1.95
C GLN A 131 -3.07 13.74 -0.91
N LEU A 132 -3.11 14.61 0.11
CA LEU A 132 -2.15 14.59 1.21
C LEU A 132 -2.18 13.23 1.93
N VAL A 133 -3.36 12.70 2.25
CA VAL A 133 -3.51 11.39 2.90
C VAL A 133 -2.98 10.26 2.00
N PHE A 134 -3.22 10.32 0.69
CA PHE A 134 -2.67 9.35 -0.25
C PHE A 134 -1.13 9.29 -0.19
N PHE A 135 -0.47 10.44 -0.31
CA PHE A 135 0.99 10.49 -0.21
C PHE A 135 1.51 10.18 1.20
N TRP A 136 0.73 10.49 2.24
CA TRP A 136 1.02 10.09 3.61
C TRP A 136 1.12 8.57 3.76
N GLU A 137 0.19 7.82 3.22
CA GLU A 137 0.24 6.36 3.22
C GLU A 137 1.36 5.81 2.33
N LEU A 138 1.62 6.46 1.21
CA LEU A 138 2.72 6.09 0.33
C LEU A 138 4.07 6.27 1.04
N THR A 139 4.24 7.30 1.89
CA THR A 139 5.43 7.43 2.75
C THR A 139 5.53 6.30 3.78
N SER A 140 4.40 5.81 4.33
CA SER A 140 4.37 4.65 5.24
C SER A 140 4.84 3.39 4.53
N LEU A 141 4.38 3.16 3.31
CA LEU A 141 4.78 2.01 2.49
C LEU A 141 6.27 2.02 2.16
N PHE A 142 6.80 3.12 1.62
CA PHE A 142 8.21 3.17 1.25
C PHE A 142 9.14 3.18 2.46
N SER A 143 8.73 3.78 3.58
CA SER A 143 9.49 3.66 4.84
C SER A 143 9.53 2.22 5.35
N PHE A 144 8.44 1.47 5.26
CA PHE A 144 8.41 0.04 5.58
C PHE A 144 9.42 -0.74 4.73
N LEU A 145 9.48 -0.49 3.42
CA LEU A 145 10.44 -1.14 2.50
C LEU A 145 11.88 -0.78 2.84
N LEU A 146 12.15 0.48 3.19
CA LEU A 146 13.48 0.96 3.58
C LEU A 146 13.93 0.42 4.95
N ILE A 147 13.05 0.42 5.95
CA ILE A 147 13.36 -0.14 7.29
C ILE A 147 13.59 -1.65 7.19
N GLY A 148 12.77 -2.33 6.37
CA GLY A 148 12.87 -3.76 6.11
C GLY A 148 13.91 -4.15 5.07
N TYR A 149 14.80 -3.25 4.64
CA TYR A 149 15.76 -3.49 3.56
C TYR A 149 16.58 -4.76 3.78
N TRP A 150 17.16 -4.95 4.95
CA TRP A 150 17.82 -6.20 5.36
C TRP A 150 16.79 -7.24 5.85
N HIS A 151 15.90 -7.66 4.96
CA HIS A 151 14.78 -8.55 5.26
C HIS A 151 15.19 -9.94 5.82
N HIS A 152 16.44 -10.37 5.63
CA HIS A 152 17.00 -11.57 6.25
C HIS A 152 17.12 -11.44 7.77
N ARG A 153 17.26 -10.23 8.30
CA ARG A 153 17.37 -9.95 9.74
C ARG A 153 15.99 -9.90 10.41
N ALA A 154 15.86 -10.61 11.52
CA ALA A 154 14.58 -10.68 12.26
C ALA A 154 14.19 -9.34 12.92
N ASP A 155 15.19 -8.56 13.40
CA ASP A 155 15.00 -7.24 14.00
C ASP A 155 14.49 -6.22 12.98
N ALA A 156 15.05 -6.22 11.76
CA ALA A 156 14.60 -5.36 10.66
C ALA A 156 13.15 -5.67 10.25
N ARG A 157 12.80 -6.95 10.10
CA ARG A 157 11.41 -7.35 9.79
C ARG A 157 10.41 -6.95 10.89
N ARG A 158 10.79 -7.10 12.17
CA ARG A 158 9.92 -6.71 13.29
C ARG A 158 9.75 -5.20 13.37
N GLY A 159 10.87 -4.44 13.25
CA GLY A 159 10.85 -2.98 13.27
C GLY A 159 10.02 -2.40 12.12
N ALA A 160 10.21 -2.90 10.90
CA ALA A 160 9.45 -2.47 9.73
C ALA A 160 7.93 -2.71 9.89
N ARG A 161 7.52 -3.93 10.31
CA ARG A 161 6.10 -4.23 10.56
C ARG A 161 5.50 -3.38 11.66
N MET A 162 6.23 -3.15 12.75
CA MET A 162 5.77 -2.28 13.84
C MET A 162 5.56 -0.85 13.35
N ALA A 163 6.51 -0.29 12.61
CA ALA A 163 6.39 1.04 12.02
C ALA A 163 5.18 1.14 11.10
N LEU A 164 5.00 0.19 10.17
CA LEU A 164 3.87 0.18 9.23
C LEU A 164 2.51 0.08 9.94
N ILE A 165 2.37 -0.84 10.91
CA ILE A 165 1.08 -1.02 11.62
C ILE A 165 0.71 0.23 12.42
N VAL A 166 1.68 0.84 13.14
CA VAL A 166 1.41 2.01 13.95
C VAL A 166 1.11 3.23 13.08
N THR A 167 1.94 3.49 12.07
CA THR A 167 1.77 4.68 11.21
C THR A 167 0.61 4.53 10.24
N GLY A 168 0.34 3.33 9.73
CA GLY A 168 -0.81 3.06 8.86
C GLY A 168 -2.15 3.13 9.61
N ALA A 169 -2.21 2.58 10.85
CA ALA A 169 -3.41 2.75 11.67
C ALA A 169 -3.71 4.24 11.96
N GLY A 170 -2.65 5.03 12.25
CA GLY A 170 -2.78 6.48 12.38
C GLY A 170 -3.21 7.18 11.11
N GLY A 171 -2.72 6.72 9.95
CA GLY A 171 -3.11 7.26 8.65
C GLY A 171 -4.57 6.97 8.29
N LEU A 172 -5.10 5.81 8.66
CA LEU A 172 -6.55 5.53 8.54
C LEU A 172 -7.38 6.48 9.43
N CYS A 173 -6.92 6.78 10.65
CA CYS A 173 -7.55 7.80 11.48
C CYS A 173 -7.48 9.19 10.82
N LEU A 174 -6.32 9.55 10.26
CA LEU A 174 -6.15 10.80 9.53
C LEU A 174 -7.09 10.87 8.32
N PHE A 175 -7.26 9.77 7.60
CA PHE A 175 -8.20 9.72 6.47
C PHE A 175 -9.64 10.02 6.92
N ALA A 176 -10.10 9.38 7.99
CA ALA A 176 -11.41 9.68 8.57
C ALA A 176 -11.51 11.15 9.04
N GLY A 177 -10.47 11.68 9.71
CA GLY A 177 -10.39 13.09 10.11
C GLY A 177 -10.39 14.04 8.91
N ALA A 178 -9.73 13.70 7.81
CA ALA A 178 -9.72 14.47 6.57
C ALA A 178 -11.10 14.52 5.91
N LEU A 179 -11.82 13.40 5.90
CA LEU A 179 -13.20 13.35 5.39
C LEU A 179 -14.14 14.23 6.21
N LEU A 180 -14.04 14.18 7.54
CA LEU A 180 -14.83 15.04 8.43
C LEU A 180 -14.46 16.52 8.26
N LEU A 181 -13.17 16.84 8.15
CA LEU A 181 -12.72 18.22 7.96
C LEU A 181 -13.22 18.78 6.64
N GLY A 182 -13.16 18.00 5.55
CA GLY A 182 -13.72 18.37 4.26
C GLY A 182 -15.25 18.52 4.28
N HIS A 183 -15.95 17.67 5.03
CA HIS A 183 -17.40 17.80 5.24
C HIS A 183 -17.75 19.11 5.96
N ILE A 184 -17.02 19.46 7.00
CA ILE A 184 -17.25 20.72 7.76
C ILE A 184 -16.92 21.96 6.92
N ALA A 185 -15.81 21.93 6.18
CA ALA A 185 -15.37 23.05 5.34
C ALA A 185 -16.10 23.14 3.99
N GLY A 186 -16.85 22.10 3.61
CA GLY A 186 -17.53 21.99 2.31
C GLY A 186 -16.60 21.73 1.12
N SER A 187 -15.30 21.48 1.35
CA SER A 187 -14.31 21.23 0.30
C SER A 187 -13.10 20.45 0.83
N TYR A 188 -12.44 19.68 -0.03
CA TYR A 188 -11.14 19.05 0.26
C TYR A 188 -9.95 19.89 -0.21
N ASP A 189 -10.19 21.04 -0.85
CA ASP A 189 -9.14 21.97 -1.24
C ASP A 189 -8.50 22.62 -0.02
N LEU A 190 -7.15 22.60 0.03
CA LEU A 190 -6.42 23.06 1.20
C LEU A 190 -6.59 24.57 1.45
N ASP A 191 -6.68 25.39 0.41
CA ASP A 191 -6.84 26.85 0.58
C ASP A 191 -8.21 27.20 1.16
N VAL A 192 -9.26 26.47 0.74
CA VAL A 192 -10.62 26.60 1.32
C VAL A 192 -10.62 26.17 2.81
N ILE A 193 -9.96 25.06 3.12
CA ILE A 193 -9.86 24.56 4.50
C ILE A 193 -9.10 25.55 5.38
N LEU A 194 -7.97 26.10 4.90
CA LEU A 194 -7.17 27.07 5.66
C LEU A 194 -7.95 28.35 5.94
N ALA A 195 -8.86 28.75 5.07
CA ALA A 195 -9.74 29.89 5.28
C ALA A 195 -10.94 29.60 6.21
N SER A 196 -11.27 28.33 6.44
CA SER A 196 -12.49 27.90 7.18
C SER A 196 -12.27 27.74 8.69
N GLY A 197 -11.16 28.21 9.25
CA GLY A 197 -10.78 27.95 10.65
C GLY A 197 -11.85 28.30 11.69
N ALA A 198 -12.55 29.42 11.56
CA ALA A 198 -13.62 29.82 12.48
C ALA A 198 -14.81 28.85 12.43
N ILE A 199 -15.21 28.43 11.23
CA ILE A 199 -16.32 27.47 10.99
C ILE A 199 -15.96 26.12 11.61
N VAL A 200 -14.74 25.64 11.38
CA VAL A 200 -14.28 24.34 11.87
C VAL A 200 -14.25 24.30 13.39
N ARG A 201 -13.71 25.34 14.05
CA ARG A 201 -13.64 25.40 15.53
C ARG A 201 -14.99 25.51 16.19
N ALA A 202 -15.98 26.13 15.55
CA ALA A 202 -17.34 26.27 16.07
C ALA A 202 -18.22 25.03 15.84
N HIS A 203 -17.79 24.09 15.01
CA HIS A 203 -18.61 22.95 14.60
C HIS A 203 -18.69 21.85 15.68
N PRO A 204 -19.85 21.21 15.91
CA PRO A 204 -20.01 20.14 16.92
C PRO A 204 -19.04 18.95 16.75
N LEU A 205 -18.66 18.63 15.52
CA LEU A 205 -17.73 17.54 15.19
C LEU A 205 -16.25 17.95 15.35
N TYR A 206 -15.94 19.18 15.78
CA TYR A 206 -14.56 19.66 15.90
C TYR A 206 -13.66 18.72 16.71
N THR A 207 -14.10 18.35 17.92
CA THR A 207 -13.29 17.50 18.82
C THR A 207 -13.00 16.13 18.22
N VAL A 208 -13.99 15.51 17.56
CA VAL A 208 -13.80 14.21 16.91
C VAL A 208 -12.82 14.34 15.74
N THR A 209 -12.99 15.35 14.90
CA THR A 209 -12.11 15.66 13.78
C THR A 209 -10.69 15.93 14.26
N LEU A 210 -10.54 16.74 15.30
CA LEU A 210 -9.25 17.05 15.93
C LEU A 210 -8.55 15.77 16.39
N VAL A 211 -9.22 14.92 17.18
CA VAL A 211 -8.62 13.68 17.70
C VAL A 211 -8.18 12.75 16.56
N LEU A 212 -8.99 12.58 15.52
CA LEU A 212 -8.65 11.74 14.38
C LEU A 212 -7.43 12.25 13.59
N VAL A 213 -7.34 13.56 13.37
CA VAL A 213 -6.18 14.21 12.73
C VAL A 213 -4.93 14.06 13.62
N LEU A 214 -5.07 14.28 14.93
CA LEU A 214 -3.98 14.16 15.89
C LEU A 214 -3.45 12.73 16.01
N LEU A 215 -4.30 11.70 15.95
CA LEU A 215 -3.86 10.30 15.91
C LEU A 215 -2.95 10.03 14.70
N GLY A 216 -3.29 10.59 13.54
CA GLY A 216 -2.42 10.53 12.37
C GLY A 216 -1.06 11.21 12.61
N ALA A 217 -1.07 12.44 13.09
CA ALA A 217 0.13 13.23 13.35
C ALA A 217 1.03 12.58 14.43
N PHE A 218 0.45 12.13 15.53
CA PHE A 218 1.17 11.57 16.67
C PHE A 218 1.83 10.23 16.37
N THR A 219 1.14 9.36 15.63
CA THR A 219 1.72 8.07 15.21
C THR A 219 2.91 8.27 14.28
N LYS A 220 2.82 9.18 13.31
CA LYS A 220 3.87 9.45 12.33
C LYS A 220 5.07 10.15 12.97
N SER A 221 4.84 11.13 13.85
CA SER A 221 5.91 11.88 14.55
C SER A 221 6.31 11.26 15.89
N ALA A 222 6.01 9.98 16.10
CA ALA A 222 6.41 9.22 17.28
C ALA A 222 6.14 9.94 18.61
N GLN A 223 4.94 10.56 18.75
CA GLN A 223 4.51 11.18 19.99
C GLN A 223 4.01 10.14 21.00
N PHE A 224 4.05 10.45 22.26
CA PHE A 224 3.44 9.63 23.31
C PHE A 224 1.93 9.45 23.05
N PRO A 225 1.39 8.25 23.18
CA PRO A 225 1.99 6.96 23.58
C PRO A 225 2.60 6.15 22.42
N PHE A 226 2.60 6.64 21.18
CA PHE A 226 2.97 5.91 19.97
C PHE A 226 4.47 5.94 19.62
N HIS A 227 5.34 6.46 20.51
CA HIS A 227 6.77 6.69 20.24
C HIS A 227 7.60 5.41 20.05
N PHE A 228 7.15 4.28 20.53
CA PHE A 228 7.92 3.04 20.67
C PHE A 228 8.38 2.40 19.36
N TRP A 229 7.76 2.68 18.23
CA TRP A 229 8.18 2.11 16.94
C TRP A 229 9.50 2.69 16.44
N LEU A 230 9.79 3.97 16.75
CA LEU A 230 10.95 4.68 16.22
C LEU A 230 12.29 4.07 16.64
N PRO A 231 12.56 3.71 17.92
CA PRO A 231 13.78 3.02 18.32
C PRO A 231 13.94 1.62 17.69
N HIS A 232 12.84 0.95 17.34
CA HIS A 232 12.87 -0.34 16.67
C HIS A 232 13.11 -0.22 15.15
N ALA A 233 12.79 0.91 14.54
CA ALA A 233 13.12 1.23 13.16
C ALA A 233 14.63 1.43 12.93
N MET A 234 15.45 1.58 14.01
CA MET A 234 16.91 1.73 13.92
C MET A 234 17.65 0.47 13.43
N ALA A 235 16.96 -0.63 13.21
CA ALA A 235 17.49 -1.82 12.52
C ALA A 235 17.77 -1.56 11.02
N ALA A 236 17.24 -0.47 10.46
CA ALA A 236 17.52 0.00 9.10
C ALA A 236 19.00 0.34 8.85
N PRO A 237 19.48 0.34 7.58
CA PRO A 237 20.76 0.93 7.23
C PRO A 237 20.88 2.38 7.71
N THR A 238 22.07 2.83 8.06
CA THR A 238 22.25 4.19 8.62
C THR A 238 21.85 5.31 7.67
N PRO A 239 22.08 5.25 6.35
CA PRO A 239 21.57 6.26 5.41
C PRO A 239 20.05 6.42 5.50
N VAL A 240 19.32 5.30 5.64
CA VAL A 240 17.87 5.31 5.85
C VAL A 240 17.51 6.00 7.17
N SER A 241 18.18 5.63 8.27
CA SER A 241 17.94 6.24 9.58
C SER A 241 18.22 7.74 9.56
N ALA A 242 19.30 8.18 8.90
CA ALA A 242 19.65 9.59 8.75
C ALA A 242 18.56 10.35 7.97
N TYR A 243 18.04 9.77 6.90
CA TYR A 243 17.03 10.44 6.07
C TYR A 243 15.63 10.47 6.73
N LEU A 244 15.13 9.30 7.14
CA LEU A 244 13.77 9.17 7.69
C LEU A 244 13.59 9.93 9.00
N HIS A 245 14.60 9.95 9.85
CA HIS A 245 14.44 10.40 11.24
C HIS A 245 15.03 11.78 11.52
N SER A 246 15.77 12.40 10.58
CA SER A 246 16.24 13.78 10.70
C SER A 246 15.38 14.78 9.90
N ALA A 247 15.09 14.47 8.65
CA ALA A 247 14.54 15.45 7.70
C ALA A 247 13.13 15.16 7.19
N THR A 248 12.67 13.90 7.22
CA THR A 248 11.52 13.48 6.41
C THR A 248 10.39 12.84 7.24
N MET A 249 10.31 11.52 7.31
CA MET A 249 9.16 10.76 7.82
C MET A 249 8.61 11.26 9.17
N VAL A 250 9.49 11.41 10.17
CA VAL A 250 9.06 11.82 11.51
C VAL A 250 8.63 13.28 11.61
N LYS A 251 8.95 14.09 10.59
CA LYS A 251 8.50 15.49 10.49
C LYS A 251 7.14 15.62 9.79
N ALA A 252 6.65 14.58 9.14
CA ALA A 252 5.35 14.61 8.49
C ALA A 252 4.21 14.96 9.45
N GLY A 253 4.21 14.40 10.67
CA GLY A 253 3.18 14.72 11.66
C GLY A 253 3.27 16.15 12.18
N VAL A 254 4.47 16.64 12.54
CA VAL A 254 4.65 18.02 12.97
C VAL A 254 4.42 19.03 11.82
N PHE A 255 4.70 18.64 10.58
CA PHE A 255 4.30 19.39 9.39
C PHE A 255 2.77 19.52 9.31
N LEU A 256 2.06 18.42 9.48
CA LEU A 256 0.59 18.41 9.45
C LEU A 256 0.02 19.32 10.55
N LEU A 257 0.59 19.27 11.76
CA LEU A 257 0.22 20.16 12.86
C LEU A 257 0.46 21.62 12.51
N ALA A 258 1.64 21.95 11.95
CA ALA A 258 1.96 23.31 11.51
C ALA A 258 1.07 23.76 10.34
N ARG A 259 0.78 22.85 9.37
CA ARG A 259 -0.08 23.13 8.21
C ARG A 259 -1.52 23.46 8.61
N LEU A 260 -2.07 22.70 9.55
CA LEU A 260 -3.44 22.87 10.03
C LEU A 260 -3.53 23.78 11.28
N TRP A 261 -2.42 24.38 11.70
CA TRP A 261 -2.39 25.28 12.86
C TRP A 261 -3.41 26.43 12.73
N PRO A 262 -3.54 27.14 11.59
CA PRO A 262 -4.52 28.22 11.43
C PRO A 262 -5.98 27.75 11.59
N VAL A 263 -6.25 26.49 11.30
CA VAL A 263 -7.60 25.90 11.33
C VAL A 263 -7.96 25.32 12.69
N LEU A 264 -7.03 24.58 13.30
CA LEU A 264 -7.30 23.72 14.46
C LEU A 264 -6.79 24.32 15.79
N SER A 265 -5.85 25.27 15.78
CA SER A 265 -5.33 25.86 17.01
C SER A 265 -6.28 26.91 17.62
N GLY A 266 -5.93 27.42 18.81
CA GLY A 266 -6.68 28.48 19.50
C GLY A 266 -7.80 27.95 20.40
N THR A 267 -7.91 26.66 20.63
CA THR A 267 -8.90 26.02 21.52
C THR A 267 -8.23 25.40 22.74
N GLU A 268 -9.00 25.23 23.84
CA GLU A 268 -8.50 24.49 25.01
C GLU A 268 -8.16 23.05 24.70
N GLN A 269 -8.96 22.39 23.86
CA GLN A 269 -8.70 20.99 23.43
C GLN A 269 -7.35 20.88 22.73
N TRP A 270 -7.04 21.82 21.83
CA TRP A 270 -5.73 21.85 21.16
C TRP A 270 -4.60 22.02 22.17
N PHE A 271 -4.72 22.98 23.09
CA PHE A 271 -3.70 23.25 24.12
C PHE A 271 -3.41 22.01 24.97
N TRP A 272 -4.44 21.35 25.50
CA TRP A 272 -4.27 20.23 26.39
C TRP A 272 -3.82 18.95 25.67
N ILE A 273 -4.37 18.66 24.50
CA ILE A 273 -4.05 17.41 23.79
C ILE A 273 -2.67 17.53 23.10
N VAL A 274 -2.43 18.59 22.32
CA VAL A 274 -1.18 18.74 21.57
C VAL A 274 -0.04 19.16 22.51
N GLY A 275 -0.27 20.14 23.37
CA GLY A 275 0.72 20.58 24.36
C GLY A 275 1.07 19.50 25.36
N GLY A 276 0.05 18.79 25.92
CA GLY A 276 0.26 17.69 26.84
C GLY A 276 1.01 16.50 26.22
N ALA A 277 0.62 16.07 25.00
CA ALA A 277 1.33 15.01 24.28
C ALA A 277 2.78 15.43 23.98
N GLY A 278 3.01 16.68 23.55
CA GLY A 278 4.33 17.23 23.31
C GLY A 278 5.21 17.22 24.55
N LEU A 279 4.69 17.70 25.69
CA LEU A 279 5.41 17.72 26.97
C LEU A 279 5.78 16.32 27.45
N CYS A 280 4.82 15.39 27.46
CA CYS A 280 5.06 13.99 27.80
C CYS A 280 6.14 13.36 26.90
N THR A 281 6.07 13.62 25.60
CA THR A 281 7.03 13.09 24.62
C THR A 281 8.41 13.69 24.83
N LEU A 282 8.51 14.99 25.08
CA LEU A 282 9.75 15.70 25.36
C LEU A 282 10.49 15.11 26.55
N LEU A 283 9.80 14.98 27.70
CA LEU A 283 10.38 14.47 28.94
C LEU A 283 10.74 12.98 28.85
N LEU A 284 9.81 12.16 28.34
CA LEU A 284 10.03 10.71 28.18
C LEU A 284 11.19 10.43 27.25
N GLY A 285 11.24 11.12 26.11
CA GLY A 285 12.31 10.96 25.13
C GLY A 285 13.67 11.34 25.69
N ALA A 286 13.78 12.51 26.33
CA ALA A 286 15.03 13.00 26.92
C ALA A 286 15.53 12.10 28.06
N TYR A 287 14.64 11.70 28.96
CA TYR A 287 14.96 10.81 30.07
C TYR A 287 15.41 9.43 29.58
N THR A 288 14.69 8.82 28.64
CA THR A 288 15.01 7.48 28.15
C THR A 288 16.30 7.44 27.33
N ALA A 289 16.63 8.54 26.62
CA ALA A 289 17.87 8.66 25.83
C ALA A 289 19.13 8.47 26.69
N MET A 290 19.13 8.96 27.96
CA MET A 290 20.26 8.84 28.89
C MET A 290 20.67 7.40 29.19
N PHE A 291 19.74 6.42 29.10
CA PHE A 291 20.00 5.01 29.45
C PHE A 291 20.27 4.12 28.24
N GLN A 292 20.33 4.68 27.03
CA GLN A 292 20.54 3.85 25.84
C GLN A 292 22.05 3.51 25.67
N ASN A 293 22.32 2.24 25.37
CA ASN A 293 23.69 1.76 25.12
C ASN A 293 23.97 1.59 23.60
N ASP A 294 22.97 1.70 22.74
CA ASP A 294 23.12 1.66 21.28
C ASP A 294 23.07 3.09 20.74
N LEU A 295 24.08 3.48 19.94
CA LEU A 295 24.23 4.83 19.35
C LEU A 295 22.97 5.29 18.62
N LYS A 296 22.43 4.45 17.75
CA LYS A 296 21.23 4.80 16.97
C LYS A 296 19.99 4.91 17.85
N ARG A 297 19.87 4.09 18.90
CA ARG A 297 18.73 4.17 19.83
C ARG A 297 18.81 5.43 20.69
N LEU A 298 20.00 5.83 21.13
CA LEU A 298 20.19 7.11 21.82
C LEU A 298 19.72 8.26 20.93
N LEU A 299 20.16 8.29 19.66
CA LEU A 299 19.73 9.30 18.70
C LEU A 299 18.22 9.23 18.40
N ALA A 300 17.61 8.04 18.39
CA ALA A 300 16.17 7.87 18.21
C ALA A 300 15.37 8.48 19.36
N TYR A 301 15.72 8.19 20.62
CA TYR A 301 15.03 8.77 21.77
C TYR A 301 15.26 10.27 21.90
N SER A 302 16.46 10.75 21.56
CA SER A 302 16.68 12.21 21.48
C SER A 302 15.88 12.85 20.32
N THR A 303 15.63 12.14 19.21
CA THR A 303 14.71 12.60 18.16
C THR A 303 13.27 12.69 18.66
N ILE A 304 12.79 11.67 19.39
CA ILE A 304 11.47 11.68 20.05
C ILE A 304 11.35 12.92 20.96
N SER A 305 12.36 13.20 21.76
CA SER A 305 12.39 14.38 22.64
C SER A 305 12.25 15.70 21.86
N HIS A 306 13.04 15.89 20.79
CA HIS A 306 12.97 17.10 19.98
C HIS A 306 11.66 17.23 19.19
N LEU A 307 11.06 16.12 18.72
CA LEU A 307 9.73 16.13 18.13
C LEU A 307 8.66 16.49 19.17
N GLY A 308 8.82 16.05 20.43
CA GLY A 308 7.99 16.47 21.55
C GLY A 308 8.08 17.97 21.81
N LEU A 309 9.29 18.55 21.75
CA LEU A 309 9.51 20.00 21.86
C LEU A 309 8.76 20.77 20.78
N ILE A 310 8.88 20.34 19.50
CA ILE A 310 8.17 20.99 18.39
C ILE A 310 6.65 20.87 18.56
N THR A 311 6.15 19.72 18.97
CA THR A 311 4.72 19.49 19.20
C THR A 311 4.22 20.33 20.36
N LEU A 312 4.99 20.44 21.44
CA LEU A 312 4.66 21.32 22.57
C LEU A 312 4.54 22.78 22.13
N LEU A 313 5.53 23.30 21.40
CA LEU A 313 5.49 24.67 20.88
C LEU A 313 4.25 24.94 20.03
N LEU A 314 3.89 24.03 19.10
CA LEU A 314 2.67 24.16 18.30
C LEU A 314 1.39 24.07 19.17
N GLY A 315 1.46 23.39 20.32
CA GLY A 315 0.35 23.26 21.28
C GLY A 315 0.09 24.47 22.15
N LEU A 316 1.05 25.42 22.30
CA LEU A 316 0.94 26.56 23.20
C LEU A 316 -0.04 27.67 22.75
N ASN A 317 -0.65 27.57 21.56
CA ASN A 317 -1.55 28.58 21.00
C ASN A 317 -0.93 29.99 20.83
N SER A 318 0.40 30.13 20.86
CA SER A 318 1.15 31.36 20.62
C SER A 318 1.70 31.39 19.21
N SER A 319 1.52 32.51 18.50
CA SER A 319 2.10 32.70 17.15
C SER A 319 3.64 32.68 17.21
N LEU A 320 4.24 33.22 18.27
CA LEU A 320 5.68 33.18 18.44
C LEU A 320 6.20 31.80 18.75
N ALA A 321 5.45 30.98 19.50
CA ALA A 321 5.76 29.55 19.69
C ALA A 321 5.68 28.77 18.38
N ALA A 322 4.74 29.10 17.49
CA ALA A 322 4.65 28.49 16.17
C ALA A 322 5.88 28.84 15.30
N VAL A 323 6.37 30.11 15.34
CA VAL A 323 7.63 30.50 14.68
C VAL A 323 8.82 29.73 15.27
N ALA A 324 8.91 29.63 16.61
CA ALA A 324 9.95 28.86 17.29
C ALA A 324 9.93 27.37 16.90
N ALA A 325 8.74 26.78 16.72
CA ALA A 325 8.57 25.41 16.24
C ALA A 325 9.15 25.22 14.83
N VAL A 326 8.81 26.11 13.89
CA VAL A 326 9.33 26.09 12.52
C VAL A 326 10.86 26.23 12.51
N PHE A 327 11.40 27.15 13.32
CA PHE A 327 12.84 27.34 13.46
C PHE A 327 13.52 26.07 14.02
N HIS A 328 12.92 25.46 15.03
CA HIS A 328 13.46 24.21 15.58
C HIS A 328 13.39 23.04 14.60
N ILE A 329 12.38 22.98 13.72
CA ILE A 329 12.32 21.99 12.63
C ILE A 329 13.53 22.09 11.72
N MET A 330 13.93 23.30 11.33
CA MET A 330 15.10 23.55 10.47
C MET A 330 16.40 23.12 11.17
N ASN A 331 16.61 23.59 12.39
CA ASN A 331 17.83 23.32 13.17
C ASN A 331 17.97 21.83 13.51
N HIS A 332 16.87 21.20 13.92
CA HIS A 332 16.84 19.77 14.21
C HIS A 332 17.20 18.91 12.98
N ALA A 333 16.81 19.32 11.78
CA ALA A 333 17.15 18.56 10.58
C ALA A 333 18.66 18.50 10.35
N THR A 334 19.35 19.64 10.52
CA THR A 334 20.79 19.74 10.27
C THR A 334 21.63 18.97 11.29
N PHE A 335 21.48 19.24 12.59
CA PHE A 335 22.30 18.54 13.59
C PHE A 335 21.93 17.05 13.73
N LYS A 336 20.67 16.64 13.48
CA LYS A 336 20.31 15.21 13.53
C LYS A 336 20.83 14.42 12.35
N ALA A 337 20.79 14.97 11.15
CA ALA A 337 21.34 14.30 9.98
C ALA A 337 22.85 14.08 10.14
N SER A 338 23.58 15.11 10.62
CA SER A 338 25.02 14.99 10.88
C SER A 338 25.32 13.94 11.94
N LEU A 339 24.57 13.91 13.05
CA LEU A 339 24.76 12.92 14.13
C LEU A 339 24.47 11.49 13.69
N PHE A 340 23.38 11.25 12.94
CA PHE A 340 23.09 9.90 12.42
C PHE A 340 24.16 9.44 11.43
N MET A 341 24.63 10.30 10.54
CA MET A 341 25.70 9.95 9.61
C MET A 341 27.03 9.73 10.34
N ALA A 342 27.39 10.54 11.32
CA ALA A 342 28.56 10.33 12.16
C ALA A 342 28.48 9.00 12.95
N ALA A 343 27.32 8.69 13.55
CA ALA A 343 27.08 7.40 14.21
C ALA A 343 27.20 6.22 13.24
N GLY A 344 26.81 6.42 11.99
CA GLY A 344 26.99 5.39 10.96
C GLY A 344 28.44 5.23 10.51
N ILE A 345 29.21 6.30 10.44
CA ILE A 345 30.65 6.22 10.21
C ILE A 345 31.31 5.40 11.33
N ILE A 346 30.98 5.70 12.60
CA ILE A 346 31.49 4.95 13.74
C ILE A 346 31.11 3.47 13.65
N ASP A 347 29.84 3.15 13.36
CA ASP A 347 29.35 1.77 13.19
C ASP A 347 30.08 1.03 12.04
N HIS A 348 30.30 1.73 10.93
CA HIS A 348 30.96 1.16 9.76
C HIS A 348 32.45 0.85 10.00
N GLU A 349 33.17 1.77 10.63
CA GLU A 349 34.63 1.66 10.83
C GLU A 349 34.98 0.79 12.05
N THR A 350 34.19 0.80 13.12
CA THR A 350 34.44 -0.01 14.33
C THR A 350 33.75 -1.38 14.31
N GLY A 351 32.69 -1.54 13.51
CA GLY A 351 31.85 -2.75 13.46
C GLY A 351 30.90 -2.91 14.64
N THR A 352 30.74 -1.89 15.50
CA THR A 352 29.83 -1.92 16.65
C THR A 352 29.13 -0.58 16.92
N ARG A 353 27.93 -0.64 17.50
CA ARG A 353 27.15 0.53 17.95
C ARG A 353 27.01 0.61 19.47
N ASP A 354 27.59 -0.35 20.20
CA ASP A 354 27.51 -0.39 21.66
C ASP A 354 28.46 0.63 22.27
N ILE A 355 27.91 1.70 22.86
CA ILE A 355 28.65 2.81 23.47
C ILE A 355 29.67 2.29 24.52
N ARG A 356 29.35 1.20 25.23
CA ARG A 356 30.23 0.63 26.26
C ARG A 356 31.53 0.06 25.70
N ARG A 357 31.59 -0.16 24.38
CA ARG A 357 32.78 -0.69 23.67
C ARG A 357 33.47 0.36 22.81
N LEU A 358 32.93 1.58 22.69
CA LEU A 358 33.37 2.63 21.78
C LEU A 358 34.19 3.72 22.49
N ASN A 359 35.19 3.38 23.24
CA ASN A 359 35.98 4.37 23.99
C ASN A 359 37.24 4.80 23.22
N GLY A 360 37.66 6.06 23.38
CA GLY A 360 38.95 6.56 22.93
C GLY A 360 39.10 6.81 21.43
N LEU A 361 37.98 6.91 20.69
CA LEU A 361 38.02 7.04 19.24
C LEU A 361 38.61 8.37 18.74
N PHE A 362 38.74 9.39 19.59
CA PHE A 362 39.36 10.67 19.20
C PHE A 362 40.77 10.49 18.66
N LYS A 363 41.55 9.55 19.19
CA LYS A 363 42.93 9.30 18.78
C LYS A 363 43.06 8.73 17.37
N VAL A 364 42.04 8.00 16.90
CA VAL A 364 42.08 7.27 15.61
C VAL A 364 41.16 7.86 14.56
N MET A 365 40.20 8.64 14.99
CA MET A 365 39.21 9.31 14.13
C MET A 365 38.96 10.77 14.53
N PRO A 366 40.02 11.63 14.56
CA PRO A 366 39.94 12.97 15.15
C PRO A 366 38.99 13.90 14.41
N ILE A 367 38.90 13.80 13.08
CA ILE A 367 38.00 14.67 12.30
C ILE A 367 36.55 14.27 12.51
N THR A 368 36.24 12.97 12.39
CA THR A 368 34.87 12.44 12.66
C THR A 368 34.48 12.75 14.09
N ALA A 369 35.36 12.62 15.06
CA ALA A 369 35.12 12.96 16.46
C ALA A 369 34.77 14.44 16.65
N THR A 370 35.55 15.35 16.07
CA THR A 370 35.30 16.81 16.16
C THR A 370 33.93 17.15 15.56
N LEU A 371 33.61 16.64 14.39
CA LEU A 371 32.33 16.89 13.75
C LEU A 371 31.13 16.37 14.58
N ALA A 372 31.25 15.15 15.10
CA ALA A 372 30.23 14.55 15.94
C ALA A 372 30.05 15.31 17.27
N MET A 373 31.13 15.78 17.88
CA MET A 373 31.07 16.61 19.11
C MET A 373 30.42 17.96 18.87
N VAL A 374 30.75 18.67 17.78
CA VAL A 374 30.09 19.94 17.43
C VAL A 374 28.59 19.74 17.17
N ALA A 375 28.20 18.70 16.41
CA ALA A 375 26.79 18.39 16.18
C ALA A 375 26.06 17.98 17.48
N SER A 376 26.74 17.26 18.39
CA SER A 376 26.20 16.89 19.70
C SER A 376 26.07 18.13 20.63
N ALA A 377 27.01 19.06 20.56
CA ALA A 377 26.92 20.35 21.27
C ALA A 377 25.76 21.21 20.75
N ALA A 378 25.51 21.20 19.42
CA ALA A 378 24.33 21.84 18.84
C ALA A 378 23.04 21.21 19.36
N MET A 379 22.98 19.86 19.44
CA MET A 379 21.85 19.14 20.03
C MET A 379 21.66 19.47 21.52
N ALA A 380 22.73 19.64 22.27
CA ALA A 380 22.68 20.04 23.68
C ALA A 380 22.16 21.48 23.87
N GLY A 381 22.34 22.35 22.89
CA GLY A 381 22.01 23.77 22.98
C GLY A 381 23.17 24.59 23.55
N VAL A 382 24.39 24.31 23.14
CA VAL A 382 25.57 25.10 23.48
C VAL A 382 25.55 26.42 22.69
N PRO A 383 25.82 27.59 23.33
CA PRO A 383 25.88 28.88 22.66
C PRO A 383 26.72 28.89 21.39
N LEU A 384 26.43 29.79 20.47
CA LEU A 384 27.04 29.93 19.13
C LEU A 384 26.75 28.79 18.15
N LEU A 385 25.88 27.85 18.51
CA LEU A 385 25.40 26.80 17.62
C LEU A 385 23.90 26.94 17.37
N ASN A 386 23.43 26.50 16.21
CA ASN A 386 22.05 26.66 15.77
C ASN A 386 21.01 26.11 16.75
N GLY A 387 21.33 25.03 17.48
CA GLY A 387 20.42 24.43 18.46
C GLY A 387 20.17 25.29 19.68
N PHE A 388 21.12 26.14 20.05
CA PHE A 388 20.96 27.10 21.16
C PHE A 388 19.84 28.10 20.88
N LEU A 389 19.88 28.77 19.73
CA LEU A 389 18.92 29.82 19.38
C LEU A 389 17.47 29.32 19.42
N SER A 390 17.21 28.16 18.83
CA SER A 390 15.85 27.61 18.84
C SER A 390 15.40 27.08 20.21
N LYS A 391 16.35 26.66 21.07
CA LYS A 391 16.04 26.30 22.47
C LYS A 391 15.82 27.51 23.35
N GLU A 392 16.55 28.62 23.14
CA GLU A 392 16.31 29.88 23.83
C GLU A 392 14.89 30.40 23.54
N MET A 393 14.47 30.42 22.25
CA MET A 393 13.09 30.74 21.89
C MET A 393 12.09 29.79 22.54
N PHE A 394 12.38 28.50 22.60
CA PHE A 394 11.53 27.51 23.28
C PHE A 394 11.40 27.85 24.79
N PHE A 395 12.49 28.15 25.48
CA PHE A 395 12.45 28.53 26.89
C PHE A 395 11.67 29.84 27.10
N ALA A 396 11.85 30.84 26.23
CA ALA A 396 11.10 32.07 26.25
C ALA A 396 9.58 31.82 26.21
N GLU A 397 9.11 31.02 25.27
CA GLU A 397 7.71 30.68 25.11
C GLU A 397 7.11 29.94 26.33
N THR A 398 7.93 29.16 27.04
CA THR A 398 7.46 28.48 28.27
C THR A 398 7.34 29.42 29.46
N VAL A 399 8.14 30.47 29.50
CA VAL A 399 8.14 31.48 30.61
C VAL A 399 7.04 32.52 30.42
N TYR A 400 6.78 32.94 29.17
CA TYR A 400 5.84 34.04 28.90
C TYR A 400 4.40 33.62 28.70
N ILE A 401 4.10 32.32 28.89
CA ILE A 401 2.72 31.85 28.78
C ILE A 401 1.91 32.31 29.99
N SER A 402 0.78 32.96 29.73
CA SER A 402 -0.20 33.32 30.75
C SER A 402 -1.33 32.31 30.75
N SER A 403 -1.42 31.50 31.79
CA SER A 403 -2.44 30.46 31.95
C SER A 403 -2.71 30.14 33.45
N LEU A 404 -3.06 28.95 33.79
CA LEU A 404 -3.24 28.51 35.16
C LEU A 404 -1.90 28.53 35.93
N PRO A 405 -1.87 28.95 37.23
CA PRO A 405 -0.61 29.09 37.98
C PRO A 405 0.32 27.87 37.95
N TRP A 406 -0.26 26.67 37.98
CA TRP A 406 0.54 25.43 37.93
C TRP A 406 1.16 25.17 36.51
N VAL A 407 0.61 25.73 35.45
CA VAL A 407 1.20 25.71 34.10
C VAL A 407 2.32 26.75 34.02
N GLU A 408 2.12 27.96 34.56
CA GLU A 408 3.10 29.04 34.53
C GLU A 408 4.41 28.67 35.24
N PHE A 409 4.35 27.91 36.33
CA PHE A 409 5.54 27.42 37.04
C PHE A 409 5.99 26.04 36.55
N GLY A 410 5.06 25.16 36.26
CA GLY A 410 5.35 23.77 35.92
C GLY A 410 5.98 23.61 34.54
N LEU A 411 5.58 24.43 33.57
CA LEU A 411 6.06 24.31 32.20
C LEU A 411 7.55 24.72 32.04
N PRO A 412 7.99 25.87 32.57
CA PRO A 412 9.42 26.23 32.57
C PRO A 412 10.29 25.24 33.33
N LEU A 413 9.80 24.73 34.47
CA LEU A 413 10.51 23.70 35.23
C LEU A 413 10.68 22.41 34.41
N ALA A 414 9.63 21.93 33.78
CA ALA A 414 9.65 20.76 32.93
C ALA A 414 10.56 20.94 31.68
N ALA A 415 10.51 22.13 31.07
CA ALA A 415 11.38 22.49 29.94
C ALA A 415 12.86 22.53 30.37
N THR A 416 13.17 23.10 31.53
CA THR A 416 14.53 23.12 32.08
C THR A 416 15.03 21.69 32.38
N LEU A 417 14.20 20.86 33.00
CA LEU A 417 14.50 19.45 33.26
C LEU A 417 14.77 18.67 31.96
N ALA A 418 13.98 18.88 30.92
CA ALA A 418 14.24 18.29 29.61
C ALA A 418 15.57 18.79 29.02
N GLY A 419 15.91 20.07 29.22
CA GLY A 419 17.21 20.63 28.85
C GLY A 419 18.38 19.97 29.59
N ILE A 420 18.25 19.74 30.90
CA ILE A 420 19.22 19.01 31.72
C ILE A 420 19.48 17.60 31.15
N PHE A 421 18.42 16.85 30.84
CA PHE A 421 18.53 15.53 30.26
C PHE A 421 19.12 15.58 28.85
N ALA A 422 18.83 16.63 28.07
CA ALA A 422 19.36 16.80 26.71
C ALA A 422 20.89 16.98 26.75
N VAL A 423 21.40 17.78 27.68
CA VAL A 423 22.86 17.93 27.89
C VAL A 423 23.49 16.61 28.35
N ALA A 424 22.84 15.92 29.29
CA ALA A 424 23.37 14.66 29.82
C ALA A 424 23.55 13.57 28.76
N TYR A 425 22.54 13.32 27.90
CA TYR A 425 22.71 12.32 26.83
C TYR A 425 23.64 12.80 25.69
N SER A 426 23.75 14.11 25.48
CA SER A 426 24.69 14.66 24.49
C SER A 426 26.14 14.51 24.97
N LEU A 427 26.41 14.72 26.26
CA LEU A 427 27.73 14.44 26.87
C LEU A 427 28.05 12.95 26.80
N ARG A 428 27.08 12.09 27.05
CA ARG A 428 27.26 10.65 26.92
C ARG A 428 27.65 10.25 25.50
N PHE A 429 26.97 10.81 24.49
CA PHE A 429 27.32 10.60 23.08
C PHE A 429 28.74 11.10 22.74
N SER A 430 29.18 12.22 23.32
CA SER A 430 30.46 12.83 23.00
C SER A 430 31.59 12.24 23.86
N TYR A 431 31.42 12.20 25.18
CA TYR A 431 32.52 11.83 26.08
C TYR A 431 32.80 10.33 26.09
N ASP A 432 31.77 9.49 26.30
CA ASP A 432 31.94 8.04 26.42
C ASP A 432 32.51 7.38 25.13
N ILE A 433 32.33 8.00 23.97
CA ILE A 433 32.78 7.45 22.68
C ILE A 433 34.20 7.90 22.34
N PHE A 434 34.48 9.20 22.52
CA PHE A 434 35.70 9.80 21.94
C PHE A 434 36.83 9.92 22.92
N PHE A 435 36.52 9.99 24.21
CA PHE A 435 37.55 10.10 25.25
C PHE A 435 37.75 8.75 25.97
N ASP A 436 38.58 8.74 27.00
CA ASP A 436 39.07 7.53 27.68
C ASP A 436 40.07 6.71 26.84
N PRO A 437 40.70 5.69 27.40
CA PRO A 437 41.64 4.82 26.67
C PRO A 437 40.91 4.07 25.54
N LEU A 438 41.58 3.90 24.40
CA LEU A 438 41.04 3.17 23.25
C LEU A 438 40.67 1.74 23.65
N SER A 439 39.46 1.34 23.36
CA SER A 439 38.99 -0.04 23.63
C SER A 439 39.75 -1.06 22.78
N THR A 440 40.19 -2.14 23.42
CA THR A 440 40.85 -3.27 22.77
C THR A 440 39.85 -4.29 22.19
N ASP A 441 38.58 -4.20 22.54
CA ASP A 441 37.53 -5.14 22.18
C ASP A 441 36.65 -4.63 21.01
N LEU A 442 37.31 -4.01 20.01
CA LEU A 442 36.61 -3.57 18.81
C LEU A 442 36.66 -4.66 17.74
N PRO A 443 35.50 -4.96 17.05
CA PRO A 443 35.44 -5.94 15.98
C PRO A 443 36.31 -5.60 14.77
N ARG A 444 36.57 -4.31 14.53
CA ARG A 444 37.43 -3.78 13.45
C ARG A 444 38.36 -2.73 13.98
N ARG A 445 39.53 -2.57 13.36
CA ARG A 445 40.43 -1.46 13.69
C ARG A 445 39.85 -0.17 13.08
N PRO A 446 39.50 0.83 13.89
CA PRO A 446 38.92 2.05 13.38
C PRO A 446 39.95 2.92 12.67
N HIS A 447 39.52 3.60 11.61
CA HIS A 447 40.27 4.61 10.88
C HIS A 447 39.34 5.70 10.35
N GLU A 448 39.87 6.83 9.91
CA GLU A 448 39.02 7.86 9.29
C GLU A 448 38.39 7.33 7.99
N PRO A 449 37.09 7.62 7.75
CA PRO A 449 36.41 7.17 6.56
C PRO A 449 36.92 7.89 5.30
N PRO A 450 36.60 7.38 4.11
CA PRO A 450 36.85 8.08 2.86
C PRO A 450 36.26 9.50 2.88
N ARG A 451 37.00 10.48 2.34
CA ARG A 451 36.64 11.91 2.37
C ARG A 451 35.17 12.15 1.93
N TRP A 452 34.73 11.52 0.85
CA TRP A 452 33.39 11.70 0.31
C TRP A 452 32.28 11.12 1.19
N MET A 453 32.56 10.17 2.07
CA MET A 453 31.61 9.70 3.08
C MET A 453 31.42 10.72 4.20
N ARG A 454 32.48 11.53 4.49
CA ARG A 454 32.47 12.53 5.55
C ARG A 454 31.87 13.87 5.09
N VAL A 455 32.08 14.28 3.82
CA VAL A 455 31.62 15.56 3.27
C VAL A 455 30.16 15.92 3.64
N PRO A 456 29.18 15.02 3.60
CA PRO A 456 27.82 15.35 4.06
C PRO A 456 27.78 15.80 5.52
N VAL A 457 28.57 15.21 6.40
CA VAL A 457 28.66 15.59 7.81
C VAL A 457 29.36 16.93 7.96
N ASP A 458 30.49 17.16 7.21
CA ASP A 458 31.22 18.42 7.19
C ASP A 458 30.31 19.61 6.85
N LEU A 459 29.50 19.47 5.78
CA LEU A 459 28.56 20.50 5.31
C LEU A 459 27.45 20.80 6.32
N LEU A 460 26.86 19.77 6.95
CA LEU A 460 25.80 19.96 7.93
C LEU A 460 26.33 20.56 9.24
N VAL A 461 27.51 20.19 9.68
CA VAL A 461 28.15 20.77 10.86
C VAL A 461 28.54 22.22 10.59
N LEU A 462 29.06 22.54 9.40
CA LEU A 462 29.29 23.92 8.98
C LEU A 462 28.00 24.74 9.00
N ALA A 463 26.89 24.18 8.53
CA ALA A 463 25.59 24.85 8.61
C ALA A 463 25.16 25.11 10.07
N CYS A 464 25.41 24.17 11.00
CA CYS A 464 25.15 24.39 12.43
C CYS A 464 25.95 25.57 13.00
N LEU A 465 27.19 25.74 12.58
CA LEU A 465 28.05 26.88 13.02
C LEU A 465 27.60 28.20 12.38
N VAL A 466 27.38 28.21 11.06
CA VAL A 466 27.00 29.40 10.31
C VAL A 466 25.67 29.96 10.80
N VAL A 467 24.66 29.10 10.98
CA VAL A 467 23.34 29.49 11.51
C VAL A 467 23.43 29.92 12.96
N GLY A 468 24.28 29.30 13.76
CA GLY A 468 24.49 29.67 15.16
C GLY A 468 25.16 31.02 15.35
N MET A 469 26.10 31.38 14.48
CA MET A 469 26.85 32.65 14.58
C MET A 469 26.21 33.82 13.82
N PHE A 470 25.56 33.55 12.69
CA PHE A 470 24.97 34.57 11.80
C PHE A 470 23.52 34.22 11.42
N PRO A 471 22.58 34.08 12.40
CA PRO A 471 21.24 33.53 12.14
C PRO A 471 20.39 34.39 11.20
N GLU A 472 20.41 35.72 11.36
CA GLU A 472 19.59 36.63 10.56
C GLU A 472 19.93 36.55 9.07
N ILE A 473 21.23 36.54 8.76
CA ILE A 473 21.72 36.51 7.37
C ILE A 473 21.57 35.12 6.76
N SER A 474 21.86 34.08 7.51
CA SER A 474 21.94 32.70 7.00
C SER A 474 20.57 32.04 6.82
N ILE A 475 19.63 32.21 7.77
CA ILE A 475 18.36 31.48 7.81
C ILE A 475 17.12 32.38 8.05
N GLY A 476 17.31 33.64 8.47
CA GLY A 476 16.19 34.54 8.82
C GLY A 476 15.18 34.73 7.68
N TRP A 477 15.64 34.86 6.46
CA TRP A 477 14.79 34.96 5.28
C TRP A 477 13.97 33.70 5.02
N ALA A 478 14.55 32.54 5.20
CA ALA A 478 13.86 31.25 5.03
C ALA A 478 12.85 30.99 6.15
N LEU A 479 13.20 31.37 7.38
CA LEU A 479 12.31 31.27 8.53
C LEU A 479 11.07 32.16 8.36
N ARG A 480 11.25 33.42 7.92
CA ARG A 480 10.12 34.32 7.64
C ARG A 480 9.17 33.74 6.60
N ALA A 481 9.71 33.26 5.49
CA ALA A 481 8.90 32.64 4.43
C ALA A 481 8.15 31.39 4.92
N ALA A 482 8.80 30.54 5.73
CA ALA A 482 8.22 29.28 6.19
C ALA A 482 7.20 29.46 7.34
N ALA A 483 7.41 30.42 8.21
CA ALA A 483 6.53 30.68 9.36
C ALA A 483 5.25 31.44 8.97
N LEU A 484 5.31 32.30 7.96
CA LEU A 484 4.19 33.14 7.53
C LEU A 484 2.89 32.37 7.24
N PRO A 485 2.91 31.23 6.50
CA PRO A 485 1.71 30.43 6.28
C PRO A 485 1.19 29.72 7.53
N VAL A 486 2.05 29.48 8.51
CA VAL A 486 1.67 28.80 9.76
C VAL A 486 0.90 29.73 10.67
N VAL A 487 1.31 31.00 10.76
CA VAL A 487 0.67 31.98 11.65
C VAL A 487 -0.48 32.77 11.00
N GLY A 488 -0.91 32.35 9.80
CA GLY A 488 -2.08 32.96 9.14
C GLY A 488 -1.82 34.31 8.49
N GLY A 489 -0.59 34.58 8.04
CA GLY A 489 -0.24 35.71 7.18
C GLY A 489 0.31 36.97 7.89
N GLN A 490 0.34 37.01 9.22
CA GLN A 490 0.98 38.09 9.99
C GLN A 490 2.01 37.48 10.94
N LEU A 491 3.28 37.81 10.71
CA LEU A 491 4.35 37.38 11.59
C LEU A 491 4.40 38.23 12.86
N PRO A 492 4.52 37.61 14.05
CA PRO A 492 4.83 38.35 15.27
C PRO A 492 6.23 38.98 15.19
N GLU A 493 6.50 40.00 15.93
CA GLU A 493 7.86 40.54 16.09
C GLU A 493 8.74 39.56 16.85
N TYR A 494 9.88 39.16 16.28
CA TYR A 494 10.86 38.29 16.91
C TYR A 494 12.27 38.72 16.51
N SER A 495 13.26 38.40 17.36
CA SER A 495 14.68 38.68 17.13
C SER A 495 15.42 37.36 17.03
N LEU A 496 16.32 37.25 16.05
CA LEU A 496 17.28 36.15 15.92
C LEU A 496 18.67 36.50 16.45
N SER A 497 18.78 37.53 17.28
CA SER A 497 20.08 37.93 17.90
C SER A 497 20.66 36.75 18.68
N VAL A 498 21.98 36.62 18.66
CA VAL A 498 22.70 35.58 19.42
C VAL A 498 22.67 35.87 20.92
N TRP A 499 22.50 37.11 21.30
CA TRP A 499 22.51 37.57 22.68
C TRP A 499 21.35 38.51 22.97
N HIS A 500 20.52 38.16 23.97
CA HIS A 500 19.34 38.93 24.42
C HIS A 500 19.50 39.41 25.87
N GLY A 501 20.72 39.44 26.41
CA GLY A 501 20.98 39.83 27.79
C GLY A 501 20.74 38.69 28.81
N PHE A 502 20.85 39.05 30.10
CA PHE A 502 20.54 38.12 31.18
C PHE A 502 19.05 38.07 31.46
N ASN A 503 18.35 37.19 30.84
CA ASN A 503 16.92 36.92 30.95
C ASN A 503 16.63 35.53 31.51
N ALA A 504 15.34 35.25 31.82
CA ALA A 504 14.94 33.93 32.36
C ALA A 504 15.31 32.76 31.42
N PRO A 505 15.10 32.79 30.09
CA PRO A 505 15.53 31.77 29.15
C PRO A 505 17.04 31.49 29.22
N MET A 506 17.85 32.52 29.35
CA MET A 506 19.31 32.36 29.48
C MET A 506 19.70 31.68 30.79
N ILE A 507 19.06 32.02 31.90
CA ILE A 507 19.25 31.38 33.22
C ILE A 507 18.88 29.88 33.09
N MET A 508 17.74 29.58 32.47
CA MET A 508 17.30 28.19 32.22
C MET A 508 18.34 27.43 31.36
N SER A 509 18.94 28.08 30.38
CA SER A 509 19.99 27.47 29.54
C SER A 509 21.25 27.15 30.36
N VAL A 510 21.69 28.09 31.23
CA VAL A 510 22.84 27.86 32.11
C VAL A 510 22.54 26.74 33.11
N VAL A 511 21.36 26.72 33.72
CA VAL A 511 20.92 25.65 34.63
C VAL A 511 20.84 24.33 33.91
N ALA A 512 20.35 24.30 32.66
CA ALA A 512 20.29 23.07 31.85
C ALA A 512 21.69 22.51 31.54
N ILE A 513 22.65 23.37 31.20
CA ILE A 513 24.04 22.95 30.94
C ILE A 513 24.71 22.46 32.23
N GLY A 514 24.69 23.26 33.31
CA GLY A 514 25.31 22.90 34.60
C GLY A 514 24.66 21.65 35.22
N GLY A 515 23.34 21.61 35.28
CA GLY A 515 22.57 20.44 35.76
C GLY A 515 22.81 19.19 34.96
N GLY A 516 22.90 19.34 33.63
CA GLY A 516 23.16 18.23 32.71
C GLY A 516 24.56 17.61 32.92
N ILE A 517 25.59 18.43 33.15
CA ILE A 517 26.94 17.95 33.49
C ILE A 517 26.90 17.17 34.82
N VAL A 518 26.26 17.72 35.86
CA VAL A 518 26.12 17.04 37.14
C VAL A 518 25.38 15.70 37.02
N VAL A 519 24.26 15.67 36.32
CA VAL A 519 23.48 14.44 36.07
C VAL A 519 24.31 13.42 35.27
N TYR A 520 25.03 13.86 34.27
CA TYR A 520 25.93 12.98 33.49
C TYR A 520 27.03 12.35 34.36
N LEU A 521 27.73 13.13 35.15
CA LEU A 521 28.80 12.65 36.05
C LEU A 521 28.30 11.68 37.09
N TRP A 522 27.09 11.93 37.63
CA TRP A 522 26.46 11.04 38.59
C TRP A 522 25.97 9.73 37.92
N LEU A 523 25.40 9.81 36.74
CA LEU A 523 24.89 8.66 35.98
C LEU A 523 26.02 7.79 35.45
N ARG A 524 27.11 8.37 34.96
CA ARG A 524 28.30 7.68 34.46
C ARG A 524 28.83 6.66 35.45
N LYS A 525 29.10 7.08 36.71
CA LYS A 525 29.59 6.20 37.78
C LYS A 525 28.67 5.00 38.07
N ARG A 526 27.36 5.14 37.84
CA ARG A 526 26.38 4.07 38.09
C ARG A 526 26.18 3.13 36.90
N LEU A 527 26.34 3.63 35.70
CA LEU A 527 26.29 2.87 34.45
C LEU A 527 27.53 2.00 34.27
N GLU A 528 28.74 2.54 34.57
CA GLU A 528 30.00 1.81 34.56
C GLU A 528 30.01 0.66 35.59
N GLY A 529 29.34 0.83 36.70
CA GLY A 529 29.20 -0.22 37.75
C GLY A 529 28.12 -1.26 37.50
N GLY A 530 27.43 -1.24 36.37
CA GLY A 530 26.37 -2.20 36.01
C GLY A 530 25.12 -2.14 36.90
N ARG A 531 25.02 -1.12 37.79
CA ARG A 531 23.93 -1.00 38.78
C ARG A 531 22.60 -0.54 38.19
N ILE A 532 22.60 0.11 37.01
CA ILE A 532 21.37 0.62 36.36
C ILE A 532 21.45 0.30 34.86
N GLU A 533 20.68 -0.68 34.41
CA GLU A 533 20.58 -1.03 32.98
C GLU A 533 19.30 -0.47 32.31
N ARG A 534 18.34 0.00 33.08
CA ARG A 534 17.01 0.43 32.58
C ARG A 534 16.56 1.73 33.27
N PRO A 535 15.69 2.52 32.63
CA PRO A 535 15.07 3.70 33.23
C PRO A 535 14.26 3.29 34.48
N LEU A 536 14.57 3.91 35.65
CA LEU A 536 13.98 3.55 36.94
C LEU A 536 12.47 3.84 37.02
N LEU A 537 12.00 4.93 36.38
CA LEU A 537 10.63 5.44 36.56
C LEU A 537 9.65 4.94 35.48
N ILE A 538 10.12 4.49 34.32
CA ILE A 538 9.28 4.21 33.14
C ILE A 538 9.20 2.70 32.83
N GLY A 539 9.71 1.83 33.69
CA GLY A 539 9.68 0.37 33.48
C GLY A 539 8.26 -0.25 33.37
N PHE A 540 7.24 0.46 33.85
CA PHE A 540 5.83 0.07 33.76
C PHE A 540 5.22 0.35 32.38
N PHE A 541 5.67 1.40 31.66
CA PHE A 541 5.14 1.79 30.35
C PHE A 541 6.05 1.33 29.21
N ASP A 542 6.15 0.02 29.01
CA ASP A 542 6.82 -0.53 27.83
C ASP A 542 5.81 -0.59 26.65
N GLY A 543 5.81 0.46 25.81
CA GLY A 543 4.94 0.56 24.65
C GLY A 543 5.09 -0.63 23.68
N LYS A 544 6.29 -1.25 23.61
CA LYS A 544 6.52 -2.48 22.85
C LYS A 544 5.71 -3.64 23.41
N ARG A 545 5.72 -3.83 24.71
CA ARG A 545 4.93 -4.92 25.36
C ARG A 545 3.44 -4.67 25.19
N MET A 546 2.99 -3.43 25.26
CA MET A 546 1.59 -3.08 25.02
C MET A 546 1.20 -3.41 23.59
N TYR A 547 2.01 -3.04 22.60
CA TYR A 547 1.80 -3.38 21.19
C TYR A 547 1.78 -4.91 20.98
N GLU A 548 2.75 -5.65 21.53
CA GLU A 548 2.81 -7.11 21.39
C GLU A 548 1.58 -7.80 22.04
N ARG A 549 1.11 -7.31 23.19
CA ARG A 549 -0.11 -7.80 23.84
C ARG A 549 -1.37 -7.50 23.02
N THR A 550 -1.48 -6.30 22.47
CA THR A 550 -2.61 -5.92 21.59
C THR A 550 -2.64 -6.79 20.35
N LEU A 551 -1.49 -7.00 19.71
CA LEU A 551 -1.37 -7.88 18.55
C LEU A 551 -1.69 -9.35 18.88
N ALA A 552 -1.24 -9.83 20.02
CA ALA A 552 -1.56 -11.19 20.50
C ALA A 552 -3.05 -11.33 20.80
N ALA A 553 -3.67 -10.34 21.43
CA ALA A 553 -5.12 -10.30 21.66
C ALA A 553 -5.92 -10.28 20.36
N ALA A 554 -5.52 -9.44 19.40
CA ALA A 554 -6.13 -9.41 18.07
C ALA A 554 -6.01 -10.75 17.33
N ASN A 555 -4.84 -11.39 17.39
CA ASN A 555 -4.63 -12.73 16.84
C ASN A 555 -5.49 -13.79 17.54
N LEU A 556 -5.65 -13.70 18.85
CA LEU A 556 -6.53 -14.61 19.61
C LEU A 556 -7.99 -14.43 19.21
N VAL A 557 -8.46 -13.18 19.10
CA VAL A 557 -9.82 -12.86 18.64
C VAL A 557 -10.02 -13.36 17.21
N ALA A 558 -9.07 -13.08 16.30
CA ALA A 558 -9.12 -13.56 14.93
C ALA A 558 -9.16 -15.10 14.84
N ARG A 559 -8.34 -15.79 15.65
CA ARG A 559 -8.37 -17.26 15.75
C ARG A 559 -9.70 -17.78 16.26
N ARG A 560 -10.29 -17.14 17.29
CA ARG A 560 -11.60 -17.52 17.82
C ARG A 560 -12.69 -17.27 16.79
N ALA A 561 -12.68 -16.13 16.12
CA ALA A 561 -13.59 -15.82 15.01
C ALA A 561 -13.44 -16.85 13.88
N LEU A 562 -12.21 -17.19 13.50
CA LEU A 562 -11.94 -18.20 12.48
C LEU A 562 -12.45 -19.60 12.91
N LEU A 563 -12.31 -19.97 14.17
CA LEU A 563 -12.85 -21.24 14.69
C LEU A 563 -14.38 -21.24 14.72
N LEU A 564 -14.99 -20.09 14.96
CA LEU A 564 -16.45 -19.93 15.00
C LEU A 564 -17.06 -19.91 13.59
N PHE A 565 -16.46 -19.17 12.67
CA PHE A 565 -16.99 -18.95 11.31
C PHE A 565 -16.28 -19.79 10.25
N GLY A 566 -14.99 -20.09 10.43
CA GLY A 566 -14.13 -20.81 9.50
C GLY A 566 -14.07 -22.29 9.79
N THR A 567 -15.15 -23.01 9.59
CA THR A 567 -15.10 -24.47 9.64
C THR A 567 -14.32 -24.98 8.42
N HIS A 568 -13.48 -26.01 8.58
CA HIS A 568 -12.77 -26.67 7.47
C HIS A 568 -13.72 -27.39 6.50
N ARG A 569 -15.03 -27.24 6.68
CA ARG A 569 -16.06 -27.85 5.83
C ARG A 569 -16.68 -26.79 4.94
N LEU A 570 -16.50 -26.91 3.64
CA LEU A 570 -17.08 -26.03 2.63
C LEU A 570 -18.60 -25.86 2.79
N GLN A 571 -19.32 -26.95 3.16
CA GLN A 571 -20.77 -26.91 3.41
C GLN A 571 -21.16 -25.93 4.52
N SER A 572 -20.39 -25.87 5.62
CA SER A 572 -20.68 -24.93 6.70
C SER A 572 -20.37 -23.48 6.30
N GLN A 573 -19.34 -23.23 5.51
CA GLN A 573 -19.03 -21.90 4.97
C GLN A 573 -20.13 -21.42 4.03
N LEU A 574 -20.61 -22.27 3.12
CA LEU A 574 -21.76 -21.97 2.25
C LEU A 574 -23.04 -21.69 3.06
N PHE A 575 -23.27 -22.46 4.12
CA PHE A 575 -24.41 -22.20 5.01
C PHE A 575 -24.35 -20.80 5.63
N VAL A 576 -23.19 -20.41 6.18
CA VAL A 576 -23.01 -19.07 6.77
C VAL A 576 -23.19 -17.98 5.71
N LEU A 577 -22.57 -18.13 4.53
CA LEU A 577 -22.67 -17.18 3.43
C LEU A 577 -24.15 -16.97 3.01
N MET A 578 -24.85 -18.06 2.71
CA MET A 578 -26.25 -18.01 2.29
C MET A 578 -27.18 -17.48 3.39
N SER A 579 -26.91 -17.85 4.65
CA SER A 579 -27.69 -17.32 5.78
C SER A 579 -27.51 -15.81 5.93
N LEU A 580 -26.28 -15.30 5.82
CA LEU A 580 -26.00 -13.86 5.88
C LEU A 580 -26.62 -13.10 4.70
N THR A 581 -26.63 -13.69 3.51
CA THR A 581 -27.29 -13.10 2.34
C THR A 581 -28.79 -13.00 2.56
N VAL A 582 -29.44 -14.08 3.00
CA VAL A 582 -30.90 -14.09 3.27
C VAL A 582 -31.25 -13.11 4.38
N LEU A 583 -30.50 -13.11 5.49
CA LEU A 583 -30.72 -12.19 6.61
C LEU A 583 -30.51 -10.74 6.20
N GLY A 584 -29.44 -10.44 5.45
CA GLY A 584 -29.14 -9.10 4.96
C GLY A 584 -30.22 -8.58 4.02
N THR A 585 -30.70 -9.41 3.07
CA THR A 585 -31.82 -9.06 2.17
C THR A 585 -33.11 -8.85 2.96
N THR A 586 -33.43 -9.74 3.90
CA THR A 586 -34.61 -9.61 4.77
C THR A 586 -34.54 -8.33 5.60
N PHE A 587 -33.37 -8.02 6.18
CA PHE A 587 -33.17 -6.79 6.95
C PHE A 587 -33.33 -5.53 6.07
N ALA A 588 -32.80 -5.54 4.84
CA ALA A 588 -32.94 -4.42 3.91
C ALA A 588 -34.41 -4.17 3.48
N LEU A 589 -35.22 -5.22 3.46
CA LEU A 589 -36.67 -5.15 3.14
C LEU A 589 -37.54 -4.90 4.38
N TRP A 590 -36.96 -5.03 5.58
CA TRP A 590 -37.73 -4.88 6.83
C TRP A 590 -38.26 -3.45 6.98
N GLY A 591 -39.55 -3.34 7.24
CA GLY A 591 -40.22 -2.05 7.40
C GLY A 591 -40.43 -1.26 6.09
N ARG A 592 -40.20 -1.88 4.94
CA ARG A 592 -40.52 -1.30 3.63
C ARG A 592 -41.80 -1.95 3.09
N ASP A 593 -42.65 -1.14 2.46
CA ASP A 593 -43.83 -1.65 1.79
C ASP A 593 -43.42 -2.51 0.60
N PHE A 594 -43.60 -3.82 0.72
CA PHE A 594 -43.38 -4.76 -0.35
C PHE A 594 -44.68 -4.94 -1.16
N SER A 595 -44.75 -4.30 -2.31
CA SER A 595 -45.88 -4.46 -3.24
C SER A 595 -45.53 -5.40 -4.38
N TRP A 596 -46.47 -6.30 -4.72
CA TRP A 596 -46.42 -7.03 -5.97
C TRP A 596 -46.73 -6.05 -7.11
N GLY A 597 -46.15 -6.28 -8.29
CA GLY A 597 -46.44 -5.44 -9.44
C GLY A 597 -47.86 -5.77 -10.03
N GLU A 598 -48.44 -4.77 -10.65
CA GLU A 598 -49.81 -4.87 -11.25
C GLU A 598 -49.76 -5.10 -12.78
N ARG A 599 -48.61 -5.40 -13.33
CA ARG A 599 -48.45 -5.59 -14.78
C ARG A 599 -49.19 -6.83 -15.24
N PRO A 600 -49.94 -6.77 -16.37
CA PRO A 600 -50.68 -7.92 -16.89
C PRO A 600 -49.67 -9.03 -17.28
N LEU A 601 -49.95 -10.25 -16.82
CA LEU A 601 -49.16 -11.43 -17.12
C LEU A 601 -49.41 -11.87 -18.56
N ILE A 602 -48.36 -12.18 -19.31
CA ILE A 602 -48.41 -12.74 -20.65
C ILE A 602 -48.77 -14.24 -20.52
N PRO A 603 -49.65 -14.78 -21.40
CA PRO A 603 -50.00 -16.21 -21.37
C PRO A 603 -48.72 -17.06 -21.56
N ILE A 604 -48.62 -18.11 -20.76
CA ILE A 604 -47.45 -19.00 -20.78
C ILE A 604 -47.48 -19.85 -22.05
N SER A 605 -46.43 -19.76 -22.89
CA SER A 605 -46.25 -20.67 -24.02
C SER A 605 -45.99 -22.10 -23.52
N PRO A 606 -46.73 -23.13 -24.02
CA PRO A 606 -46.48 -24.51 -23.61
C PRO A 606 -45.05 -24.97 -23.86
N MET A 607 -44.42 -24.49 -24.93
CA MET A 607 -43.04 -24.80 -25.27
C MET A 607 -42.06 -24.21 -24.25
N PHE A 608 -42.26 -22.98 -23.80
CA PHE A 608 -41.44 -22.33 -22.78
C PHE A 608 -41.64 -23.00 -21.41
N ALA A 609 -42.88 -23.40 -21.08
CA ALA A 609 -43.15 -24.14 -19.85
C ALA A 609 -42.46 -25.50 -19.81
N THR A 610 -42.45 -26.25 -20.93
CA THR A 610 -41.72 -27.52 -21.02
C THR A 610 -40.21 -27.34 -20.88
N LEU A 611 -39.64 -26.27 -21.47
CA LEU A 611 -38.21 -25.94 -21.31
C LEU A 611 -37.86 -25.76 -19.83
N TRP A 612 -38.63 -24.96 -19.09
CA TRP A 612 -38.41 -24.71 -17.68
C TRP A 612 -38.68 -25.93 -16.77
N LEU A 613 -39.65 -26.76 -17.13
CA LEU A 613 -39.88 -28.04 -16.43
C LEU A 613 -38.70 -28.98 -16.57
N VAL A 614 -38.13 -29.08 -17.77
CA VAL A 614 -36.89 -29.88 -18.01
C VAL A 614 -35.73 -29.30 -17.24
N GLY A 615 -35.50 -27.96 -17.24
CA GLY A 615 -34.47 -27.29 -16.48
C GLY A 615 -34.59 -27.52 -14.96
N MET A 616 -35.84 -27.40 -14.41
CA MET A 616 -36.11 -27.70 -12.99
C MET A 616 -35.87 -29.17 -12.65
N ALA A 617 -36.33 -30.08 -13.50
CA ALA A 617 -36.08 -31.53 -13.30
C ALA A 617 -34.56 -31.83 -13.31
N GLY A 618 -33.80 -31.17 -14.20
CA GLY A 618 -32.36 -31.24 -14.21
C GLY A 618 -31.73 -30.73 -12.92
N ALA A 619 -32.13 -29.55 -12.43
CA ALA A 619 -31.63 -28.97 -11.20
C ALA A 619 -31.96 -29.83 -9.96
N ILE A 620 -33.19 -30.30 -9.82
CA ILE A 620 -33.62 -31.19 -8.73
C ILE A 620 -32.88 -32.52 -8.81
N GLY A 621 -32.80 -33.12 -10.01
CA GLY A 621 -32.06 -34.35 -10.26
C GLY A 621 -30.59 -34.23 -9.94
N ALA A 622 -29.95 -33.12 -10.29
CA ALA A 622 -28.56 -32.83 -9.94
C ALA A 622 -28.36 -32.77 -8.43
N ALA A 623 -29.24 -32.06 -7.72
CA ALA A 623 -29.19 -31.97 -6.26
C ALA A 623 -29.34 -33.33 -5.59
N TRP A 624 -30.23 -34.19 -6.12
CA TRP A 624 -30.43 -35.55 -5.64
C TRP A 624 -29.24 -36.47 -5.93
N GLN A 625 -28.68 -36.43 -7.18
CA GLN A 625 -27.62 -37.29 -7.64
C GLN A 625 -26.23 -36.88 -7.18
N ALA A 626 -26.03 -35.59 -6.82
CA ALA A 626 -24.72 -35.07 -6.40
C ALA A 626 -24.04 -35.91 -5.30
N LYS A 627 -24.84 -36.56 -4.44
CA LYS A 627 -24.34 -37.43 -3.38
C LYS A 627 -24.00 -38.82 -3.90
N TYR A 628 -24.69 -39.35 -4.89
CA TYR A 628 -24.57 -40.74 -5.32
C TYR A 628 -23.80 -40.92 -6.62
N HIS A 629 -24.06 -40.10 -7.63
CA HIS A 629 -23.46 -40.16 -8.95
C HIS A 629 -23.03 -38.79 -9.43
N ARG A 630 -21.80 -38.38 -9.07
CA ARG A 630 -21.26 -37.03 -9.33
C ARG A 630 -21.26 -36.68 -10.83
N LEU A 631 -20.96 -37.65 -11.70
CA LEU A 631 -21.00 -37.42 -13.14
C LEU A 631 -22.42 -37.20 -13.64
N ALA A 632 -23.41 -37.99 -13.19
CA ALA A 632 -24.81 -37.80 -13.52
C ALA A 632 -25.34 -36.45 -13.00
N ALA A 633 -24.94 -36.05 -11.79
CA ALA A 633 -25.27 -34.74 -11.26
C ALA A 633 -24.71 -33.58 -12.12
N LEU A 634 -23.50 -33.74 -12.64
CA LEU A 634 -22.88 -32.72 -13.50
C LEU A 634 -23.62 -32.60 -14.85
N THR A 635 -23.99 -33.70 -15.45
CA THR A 635 -24.76 -33.71 -16.71
C THR A 635 -26.18 -33.16 -16.50
N MET A 636 -26.82 -33.41 -15.35
CA MET A 636 -28.11 -32.87 -15.00
C MET A 636 -28.09 -31.36 -14.74
N ILE A 637 -27.03 -30.81 -14.11
CA ILE A 637 -26.91 -29.37 -13.92
C ILE A 637 -26.66 -28.64 -15.23
N ALA A 638 -25.93 -29.27 -16.17
CA ALA A 638 -25.77 -28.74 -17.53
C ALA A 638 -27.09 -28.63 -18.29
N MET A 639 -28.09 -29.49 -18.01
CA MET A 639 -29.43 -29.32 -18.54
C MET A 639 -30.13 -28.05 -18.04
N ALA A 640 -29.93 -27.69 -16.76
CA ALA A 640 -30.47 -26.45 -16.22
C ALA A 640 -29.75 -25.23 -16.82
N GLY A 641 -28.42 -25.30 -17.04
CA GLY A 641 -27.64 -24.28 -17.73
C GLY A 641 -28.12 -24.08 -19.19
N LEU A 642 -28.38 -25.17 -19.90
CA LEU A 642 -28.90 -25.10 -21.26
C LEU A 642 -30.32 -24.48 -21.29
N ALA A 643 -31.20 -24.82 -20.33
CA ALA A 643 -32.52 -24.21 -20.22
C ALA A 643 -32.41 -22.69 -20.00
N THR A 644 -31.47 -22.24 -19.20
CA THR A 644 -31.16 -20.81 -19.00
C THR A 644 -30.64 -20.15 -20.29
N CYS A 645 -29.74 -20.82 -21.01
CA CYS A 645 -29.22 -20.34 -22.30
C CYS A 645 -30.37 -20.16 -23.33
N LEU A 646 -31.24 -21.17 -23.47
CA LEU A 646 -32.39 -21.11 -24.34
C LEU A 646 -33.42 -20.05 -23.92
N THR A 647 -33.50 -19.75 -22.62
CA THR A 647 -34.33 -18.64 -22.10
C THR A 647 -33.80 -17.29 -22.61
N PHE A 648 -32.47 -17.09 -22.61
CA PHE A 648 -31.89 -15.87 -23.18
C PHE A 648 -32.15 -15.76 -24.69
N VAL A 649 -32.07 -16.86 -25.42
CA VAL A 649 -32.48 -16.88 -26.85
C VAL A 649 -33.93 -16.50 -27.01
N TRP A 650 -34.82 -17.09 -26.19
CA TRP A 650 -36.27 -16.81 -26.25
C TRP A 650 -36.59 -15.34 -26.03
N PHE A 651 -35.89 -14.65 -25.16
CA PHE A 651 -36.06 -13.23 -24.87
C PHE A 651 -35.15 -12.31 -25.72
N SER A 652 -34.65 -12.80 -26.85
CA SER A 652 -33.82 -12.01 -27.78
C SER A 652 -32.57 -11.37 -27.14
N ALA A 653 -31.90 -12.12 -26.27
CA ALA A 653 -30.64 -11.74 -25.64
C ALA A 653 -29.44 -12.60 -26.12
N PRO A 654 -29.03 -12.47 -27.39
CA PRO A 654 -28.06 -13.38 -28.01
C PRO A 654 -26.67 -13.28 -27.41
N ASP A 655 -26.22 -12.13 -26.96
CA ASP A 655 -24.90 -11.96 -26.29
C ASP A 655 -24.84 -12.76 -24.99
N LEU A 656 -25.91 -12.71 -24.16
CA LEU A 656 -26.00 -13.49 -22.94
C LEU A 656 -26.07 -15.00 -23.23
N ALA A 657 -26.79 -15.39 -24.27
CA ALA A 657 -26.93 -16.80 -24.68
C ALA A 657 -25.57 -17.37 -25.10
N LEU A 658 -24.82 -16.66 -25.93
CA LEU A 658 -23.47 -17.09 -26.38
C LEU A 658 -22.50 -17.18 -25.21
N THR A 659 -22.52 -16.19 -24.32
CA THR A 659 -21.67 -16.19 -23.12
C THR A 659 -22.00 -17.36 -22.20
N GLN A 660 -23.30 -17.58 -21.91
CA GLN A 660 -23.78 -18.68 -21.07
C GLN A 660 -23.34 -20.04 -21.64
N LEU A 661 -23.51 -20.24 -22.94
CA LEU A 661 -23.13 -21.50 -23.60
C LEU A 661 -21.63 -21.76 -23.50
N ALA A 662 -20.80 -20.77 -23.80
CA ALA A 662 -19.36 -20.89 -23.75
C ALA A 662 -18.84 -21.14 -22.31
N VAL A 663 -19.38 -20.42 -21.33
CA VAL A 663 -19.02 -20.61 -19.91
C VAL A 663 -19.46 -21.98 -19.42
N GLU A 664 -20.65 -22.47 -19.81
CA GLU A 664 -21.14 -23.80 -19.43
C GLU A 664 -20.20 -24.91 -19.89
N VAL A 665 -19.71 -24.84 -21.14
CA VAL A 665 -18.74 -25.82 -21.67
C VAL A 665 -17.43 -25.78 -20.88
N VAL A 666 -16.85 -24.60 -20.66
CA VAL A 666 -15.59 -24.45 -19.92
C VAL A 666 -15.71 -24.98 -18.49
N THR A 667 -16.76 -24.57 -17.77
CA THR A 667 -16.99 -24.97 -16.38
C THR A 667 -17.24 -26.47 -16.24
N THR A 668 -18.01 -27.06 -17.16
CA THR A 668 -18.24 -28.51 -17.18
C THR A 668 -16.94 -29.29 -17.33
N VAL A 669 -16.05 -28.86 -18.22
CA VAL A 669 -14.74 -29.52 -18.41
C VAL A 669 -13.86 -29.35 -17.17
N LEU A 670 -13.82 -28.16 -16.56
CA LEU A 670 -13.07 -27.92 -15.33
C LEU A 670 -13.58 -28.79 -14.18
N PHE A 671 -14.89 -28.93 -14.02
CA PHE A 671 -15.49 -29.85 -13.05
C PHE A 671 -15.16 -31.31 -13.32
N LEU A 672 -15.21 -31.76 -14.56
CA LEU A 672 -14.83 -33.14 -14.93
C LEU A 672 -13.38 -33.43 -14.55
N LEU A 673 -12.46 -32.53 -14.80
CA LEU A 673 -11.06 -32.65 -14.37
C LEU A 673 -10.92 -32.65 -12.85
N GLY A 674 -11.71 -31.80 -12.16
CA GLY A 674 -11.72 -31.72 -10.69
C GLY A 674 -12.29 -32.94 -10.00
N LEU A 675 -13.30 -33.60 -10.59
CA LEU A 675 -13.95 -34.80 -10.04
C LEU A 675 -12.96 -35.95 -9.76
N ARG A 676 -11.91 -36.07 -10.55
CA ARG A 676 -10.85 -37.08 -10.38
C ARG A 676 -10.15 -36.97 -9.03
N TRP A 677 -9.99 -35.79 -8.50
CA TRP A 677 -9.21 -35.48 -7.28
C TRP A 677 -10.06 -35.52 -6.00
N LEU A 678 -11.37 -35.70 -6.13
CA LEU A 678 -12.24 -35.83 -4.97
C LEU A 678 -12.07 -37.20 -4.33
N PRO A 679 -12.10 -37.28 -2.97
CA PRO A 679 -11.97 -38.56 -2.27
C PRO A 679 -13.04 -39.56 -2.69
N LYS A 680 -12.71 -40.86 -2.66
CA LYS A 680 -13.67 -41.95 -2.91
C LYS A 680 -14.80 -41.85 -1.89
N ARG A 681 -15.97 -42.36 -2.29
CA ARG A 681 -17.16 -42.33 -1.41
C ARG A 681 -16.98 -43.18 -0.18
N ILE A 682 -17.52 -42.70 0.92
CA ILE A 682 -17.76 -43.52 2.12
C ILE A 682 -18.94 -44.43 1.81
N PRO A 683 -18.87 -45.77 2.06
CA PRO A 683 -20.00 -46.68 1.83
C PRO A 683 -21.25 -46.24 2.58
N LEU A 684 -22.42 -46.51 1.99
CA LEU A 684 -23.74 -46.09 2.46
C LEU A 684 -24.17 -46.70 3.83
N GLU A 685 -23.38 -47.55 4.42
CA GLU A 685 -23.73 -48.37 5.59
C GLU A 685 -23.58 -47.68 6.95
N LEU A 686 -23.18 -46.41 6.98
CA LEU A 686 -23.16 -45.68 8.24
C LEU A 686 -24.58 -45.23 8.65
N PRO A 687 -25.03 -45.54 9.88
CA PRO A 687 -26.37 -45.17 10.35
C PRO A 687 -26.52 -43.64 10.32
N ILE A 688 -27.67 -43.17 9.81
CA ILE A 688 -28.02 -41.78 9.76
C ILE A 688 -28.23 -41.27 11.20
N THR A 689 -27.33 -40.52 11.73
CA THR A 689 -27.44 -39.91 13.05
C THR A 689 -28.47 -38.76 13.03
N ALA A 690 -29.15 -38.51 14.17
CA ALA A 690 -30.08 -37.40 14.32
C ALA A 690 -29.44 -36.06 13.97
N GLN A 691 -28.13 -35.86 14.28
CA GLN A 691 -27.37 -34.68 13.89
C GLN A 691 -27.20 -34.50 12.37
N THR A 692 -27.08 -35.65 11.64
CA THR A 692 -26.98 -35.62 10.17
C THR A 692 -28.32 -35.25 9.54
N LEU A 693 -29.40 -35.74 10.11
CA LEU A 693 -30.76 -35.39 9.65
C LEU A 693 -31.06 -33.90 9.90
N LEU A 694 -30.80 -33.42 11.11
CA LEU A 694 -30.97 -32.01 11.48
C LEU A 694 -30.19 -31.05 10.57
N ARG A 695 -28.93 -31.39 10.27
CA ARG A 695 -28.12 -30.60 9.34
C ARG A 695 -28.73 -30.58 7.93
N ARG A 696 -29.20 -31.73 7.42
CA ARG A 696 -29.80 -31.81 6.09
C ARG A 696 -31.13 -31.04 6.01
N SER A 697 -31.97 -31.12 7.05
CA SER A 697 -33.21 -30.37 7.10
C SER A 697 -32.96 -28.86 7.17
N ARG A 698 -31.99 -28.45 7.95
CA ARG A 698 -31.52 -27.05 8.02
C ARG A 698 -31.04 -26.53 6.67
N ASP A 699 -30.16 -27.28 6.00
CA ASP A 699 -29.60 -26.88 4.71
C ASP A 699 -30.68 -26.87 3.61
N LEU A 700 -31.64 -27.80 3.66
CA LEU A 700 -32.80 -27.85 2.79
C LEU A 700 -33.73 -26.62 3.03
N ALA A 701 -34.01 -26.30 4.30
CA ALA A 701 -34.85 -25.14 4.65
C ALA A 701 -34.19 -23.83 4.13
N LEU A 702 -32.89 -23.68 4.31
CA LEU A 702 -32.19 -22.52 3.79
C LEU A 702 -32.19 -22.45 2.27
N ALA A 703 -32.04 -23.57 1.58
CA ALA A 703 -32.09 -23.63 0.12
C ALA A 703 -33.47 -23.26 -0.41
N VAL A 704 -34.52 -23.79 0.21
CA VAL A 704 -35.91 -23.46 -0.15
C VAL A 704 -36.21 -21.99 0.13
N LEU A 705 -35.83 -21.49 1.30
CA LEU A 705 -36.02 -20.08 1.66
C LEU A 705 -35.30 -19.13 0.69
N SER A 706 -34.05 -19.44 0.36
CA SER A 706 -33.29 -18.65 -0.63
C SER A 706 -33.89 -18.69 -2.01
N GLY A 707 -34.33 -19.88 -2.49
CA GLY A 707 -34.95 -20.06 -3.79
C GLY A 707 -36.30 -19.36 -3.88
N CYS A 708 -37.18 -19.54 -2.90
CA CYS A 708 -38.47 -18.87 -2.85
C CYS A 708 -38.32 -17.36 -2.69
N GLY A 709 -37.39 -16.90 -1.85
CA GLY A 709 -37.10 -15.47 -1.69
C GLY A 709 -36.65 -14.83 -3.00
N MET A 710 -35.71 -15.47 -3.72
CA MET A 710 -35.26 -14.99 -5.03
C MET A 710 -36.38 -15.01 -6.07
N ALA A 711 -37.19 -16.06 -6.10
CA ALA A 711 -38.33 -16.13 -7.00
C ALA A 711 -39.37 -15.03 -6.71
N ALA A 712 -39.65 -14.75 -5.43
CA ALA A 712 -40.53 -13.68 -5.03
C ALA A 712 -40.00 -12.29 -5.43
N LEU A 713 -38.72 -12.04 -5.21
CA LEU A 713 -38.07 -10.79 -5.64
C LEU A 713 -38.08 -10.63 -7.15
N ALA A 714 -37.75 -11.68 -7.89
CA ALA A 714 -37.78 -11.67 -9.35
C ALA A 714 -39.21 -11.42 -9.87
N TYR A 715 -40.19 -12.09 -9.32
CA TYR A 715 -41.60 -11.89 -9.69
C TYR A 715 -42.05 -10.44 -9.41
N ALA A 716 -41.77 -9.92 -8.23
CA ALA A 716 -42.12 -8.55 -7.87
C ALA A 716 -41.45 -7.52 -8.78
N MET A 717 -40.17 -7.74 -9.16
CA MET A 717 -39.47 -6.84 -10.09
C MET A 717 -40.01 -6.90 -11.51
N LEU A 718 -40.30 -8.09 -12.02
CA LEU A 718 -40.82 -8.30 -13.40
C LEU A 718 -42.22 -7.78 -13.59
N THR A 719 -43.05 -7.75 -12.54
CA THR A 719 -44.45 -7.31 -12.59
C THR A 719 -44.67 -5.84 -12.26
N ARG A 720 -43.61 -5.12 -11.82
CA ARG A 720 -43.71 -3.68 -11.59
C ARG A 720 -43.69 -2.88 -12.91
N PRO A 721 -44.31 -1.69 -12.96
CA PRO A 721 -44.16 -0.79 -14.10
C PRO A 721 -42.68 -0.43 -14.27
N PHE A 722 -42.22 -0.26 -15.52
CA PHE A 722 -40.86 0.16 -15.79
C PHE A 722 -40.61 1.56 -15.21
N PRO A 723 -39.56 1.75 -14.40
CA PRO A 723 -39.09 3.09 -14.07
C PRO A 723 -38.61 3.79 -15.34
N GLN A 724 -38.45 5.12 -15.27
CA GLN A 724 -37.82 5.84 -16.36
C GLN A 724 -36.39 5.26 -16.56
N SER A 725 -36.22 4.65 -17.75
CA SER A 725 -34.96 3.96 -18.06
C SER A 725 -33.97 4.94 -18.63
N ILE A 726 -32.66 4.74 -18.26
CA ILE A 726 -31.54 5.43 -18.90
C ILE A 726 -31.17 4.83 -20.26
N SER A 727 -31.84 3.75 -20.69
CA SER A 727 -31.58 3.07 -21.97
C SER A 727 -31.60 4.01 -23.19
N PRO A 728 -32.51 5.01 -23.32
CA PRO A 728 -32.51 5.94 -24.45
C PRO A 728 -31.22 6.71 -24.59
N TYR A 729 -30.58 7.03 -23.49
CA TYR A 729 -29.24 7.69 -23.48
C TYR A 729 -28.19 6.82 -24.20
N PHE A 730 -28.12 5.53 -23.87
CA PHE A 730 -27.15 4.63 -24.52
C PHE A 730 -27.53 4.31 -25.96
N LEU A 731 -28.82 4.05 -26.25
CA LEU A 731 -29.28 3.74 -27.58
C LEU A 731 -28.98 4.85 -28.60
N THR A 732 -29.07 6.11 -28.20
CA THR A 732 -28.80 7.25 -29.08
C THR A 732 -27.30 7.54 -29.25
N ARG A 733 -26.45 7.16 -28.29
CA ARG A 733 -25.02 7.54 -28.26
C ARG A 733 -24.08 6.40 -28.65
N THR A 734 -24.55 5.16 -28.63
CA THR A 734 -23.71 3.98 -28.89
C THR A 734 -22.99 4.05 -30.23
N LEU A 735 -23.68 4.40 -31.30
CA LEU A 735 -23.07 4.50 -32.64
C LEU A 735 -22.20 5.77 -32.79
N PRO A 736 -22.69 7.00 -32.47
CA PRO A 736 -21.90 8.21 -32.70
C PRO A 736 -20.71 8.38 -31.76
N GLU A 737 -20.79 7.95 -30.52
CA GLU A 737 -19.73 8.11 -29.50
C GLU A 737 -18.93 6.82 -29.32
N GLY A 738 -19.61 5.67 -29.25
CA GLY A 738 -18.94 4.37 -29.03
C GLY A 738 -18.51 3.65 -30.30
N GLY A 739 -18.91 4.13 -31.49
CA GLY A 739 -18.47 3.60 -32.78
C GLY A 739 -18.98 2.20 -33.15
N GLY A 740 -20.04 1.69 -32.48
CA GLY A 740 -20.64 0.38 -32.75
C GLY A 740 -22.14 0.34 -32.57
N THR A 741 -22.80 -0.64 -33.20
CA THR A 741 -24.27 -0.83 -33.09
C THR A 741 -24.69 -1.80 -32.01
N ASN A 742 -23.77 -2.61 -31.48
CA ASN A 742 -24.04 -3.52 -30.36
C ASN A 742 -23.94 -2.74 -29.01
N VAL A 743 -25.09 -2.29 -28.52
CA VAL A 743 -25.16 -1.52 -27.25
C VAL A 743 -24.56 -2.29 -26.07
N VAL A 744 -24.74 -3.62 -26.02
CA VAL A 744 -24.22 -4.46 -24.92
C VAL A 744 -22.70 -4.43 -24.90
N ASN A 745 -22.06 -4.67 -26.05
CA ASN A 745 -20.61 -4.67 -26.12
C ASN A 745 -20.04 -3.26 -25.92
N VAL A 746 -20.58 -2.24 -26.59
CA VAL A 746 -20.12 -0.84 -26.44
C VAL A 746 -20.25 -0.39 -24.99
N LEU A 747 -21.30 -0.77 -24.27
CA LEU A 747 -21.44 -0.47 -22.86
C LEU A 747 -20.28 -1.08 -22.05
N LEU A 748 -19.89 -2.31 -22.32
CA LEU A 748 -18.84 -3.05 -21.63
C LEU A 748 -17.42 -2.56 -21.95
N VAL A 749 -17.18 -2.09 -23.19
CA VAL A 749 -15.83 -1.75 -23.65
C VAL A 749 -15.55 -0.24 -23.70
N ASP A 750 -16.59 0.61 -23.58
CA ASP A 750 -16.49 2.07 -23.60
C ASP A 750 -17.21 2.70 -22.41
N PHE A 751 -18.53 2.87 -22.44
CA PHE A 751 -19.27 3.62 -21.42
C PHE A 751 -19.05 3.12 -19.98
N ARG A 752 -18.86 1.82 -19.78
CA ARG A 752 -18.57 1.17 -18.49
C ARG A 752 -17.34 0.25 -18.55
N SER A 753 -16.40 0.58 -19.39
CA SER A 753 -15.17 -0.20 -19.60
C SER A 753 -14.34 -0.39 -18.33
N PHE A 754 -14.47 0.50 -17.35
CA PHE A 754 -13.81 0.34 -16.05
C PHE A 754 -14.30 -0.90 -15.28
N ASP A 755 -15.57 -1.25 -15.38
CA ASP A 755 -16.12 -2.48 -14.80
C ASP A 755 -15.46 -3.71 -15.44
N THR A 756 -15.40 -3.75 -16.77
CA THR A 756 -14.76 -4.86 -17.51
C THR A 756 -13.26 -4.95 -17.24
N MET A 757 -12.56 -3.82 -17.07
CA MET A 757 -11.17 -3.81 -16.66
C MET A 757 -10.99 -4.43 -15.25
N ALA A 758 -11.92 -4.16 -14.32
CA ALA A 758 -11.91 -4.77 -13.01
C ALA A 758 -12.18 -6.28 -13.09
N GLU A 759 -13.15 -6.71 -13.93
CA GLU A 759 -13.48 -8.13 -14.14
C GLU A 759 -12.31 -8.93 -14.70
N ILE A 760 -11.63 -8.47 -15.74
CA ILE A 760 -10.46 -9.16 -16.30
C ILE A 760 -9.29 -9.19 -15.30
N THR A 761 -9.15 -8.17 -14.46
CA THR A 761 -8.14 -8.14 -13.39
C THR A 761 -8.46 -9.20 -12.33
N VAL A 762 -9.73 -9.33 -11.92
CA VAL A 762 -10.17 -10.38 -11.00
C VAL A 762 -9.97 -11.76 -11.61
N LEU A 763 -10.32 -11.96 -12.88
CA LEU A 763 -10.11 -13.23 -13.60
C LEU A 763 -8.63 -13.61 -13.64
N ALA A 764 -7.75 -12.65 -13.91
CA ALA A 764 -6.30 -12.86 -13.87
C ALA A 764 -5.81 -13.24 -12.45
N ALA A 765 -6.28 -12.54 -11.43
CA ALA A 765 -5.95 -12.83 -10.04
C ALA A 765 -6.43 -14.23 -9.61
N VAL A 766 -7.65 -14.63 -10.00
CA VAL A 766 -8.20 -15.98 -9.75
C VAL A 766 -7.34 -17.04 -10.42
N ALA A 767 -7.00 -16.86 -11.70
CA ALA A 767 -6.18 -17.83 -12.43
C ALA A 767 -4.79 -18.03 -11.80
N LEU A 768 -4.13 -16.93 -11.42
CA LEU A 768 -2.84 -16.97 -10.72
C LEU A 768 -2.95 -17.61 -9.33
N THR A 769 -4.05 -17.35 -8.61
CA THR A 769 -4.32 -17.93 -7.29
C THR A 769 -4.53 -19.43 -7.40
N VAL A 770 -5.35 -19.91 -8.35
CA VAL A 770 -5.56 -21.33 -8.62
C VAL A 770 -4.24 -22.01 -8.97
N TYR A 771 -3.45 -21.41 -9.84
CA TYR A 771 -2.11 -21.91 -10.18
C TYR A 771 -1.19 -22.03 -8.97
N ALA A 772 -1.16 -20.99 -8.10
CA ALA A 772 -0.33 -20.98 -6.90
C ALA A 772 -0.77 -22.04 -5.87
N LEU A 773 -2.08 -22.21 -5.67
CA LEU A 773 -2.64 -23.20 -4.76
C LEU A 773 -2.38 -24.63 -5.25
N LEU A 774 -2.66 -24.91 -6.53
CA LEU A 774 -2.45 -26.23 -7.11
C LEU A 774 -0.97 -26.63 -7.20
N ARG A 775 -0.05 -25.67 -7.25
CA ARG A 775 1.40 -25.97 -7.18
C ARG A 775 1.81 -26.69 -5.89
N ARG A 776 1.11 -26.45 -4.78
CA ARG A 776 1.37 -27.05 -3.46
C ARG A 776 0.38 -28.16 -3.09
N PHE A 777 -0.63 -28.39 -3.93
CA PHE A 777 -1.65 -29.41 -3.66
C PHE A 777 -1.03 -30.80 -3.71
N ARG A 778 -1.42 -31.64 -2.74
CA ARG A 778 -1.10 -33.08 -2.69
C ARG A 778 -2.39 -33.85 -2.67
N PRO A 779 -2.72 -34.56 -3.74
CA PRO A 779 -3.96 -35.35 -3.79
C PRO A 779 -3.91 -36.51 -2.76
N PRO A 780 -5.06 -36.99 -2.27
CA PRO A 780 -5.14 -38.15 -1.42
C PRO A 780 -4.52 -39.40 -2.09
N ARG A 781 -3.81 -40.22 -1.33
CA ARG A 781 -3.12 -41.42 -1.87
C ARG A 781 -4.05 -42.34 -2.68
N GLU A 782 -5.32 -42.41 -2.28
CA GLU A 782 -6.35 -43.20 -2.96
C GLU A 782 -6.66 -42.75 -4.40
N THR A 783 -6.46 -41.46 -4.71
CA THR A 783 -6.74 -40.88 -6.03
C THR A 783 -5.52 -40.85 -6.94
N VAL A 784 -4.33 -41.19 -6.43
CA VAL A 784 -3.07 -41.20 -7.18
C VAL A 784 -2.96 -42.43 -8.07
N GLN A 785 -3.67 -43.53 -7.74
CA GLN A 785 -3.63 -44.72 -8.56
C GLN A 785 -4.24 -44.49 -9.94
N SER A 786 -3.48 -44.75 -11.01
CA SER A 786 -3.97 -44.66 -12.38
C SER A 786 -5.17 -45.59 -12.61
N PRO A 787 -6.19 -45.19 -13.36
CA PRO A 787 -7.29 -46.07 -13.75
C PRO A 787 -6.76 -47.35 -14.40
N PRO A 788 -7.46 -48.51 -14.23
CA PRO A 788 -7.00 -49.78 -14.77
C PRO A 788 -6.65 -49.72 -16.28
N GLN A 789 -7.40 -48.92 -17.03
CA GLN A 789 -7.22 -48.69 -18.46
C GLN A 789 -5.89 -48.00 -18.81
N GLN A 790 -5.32 -47.20 -17.90
CA GLN A 790 -4.02 -46.52 -18.08
C GLN A 790 -2.83 -47.30 -17.49
N ARG A 791 -3.06 -48.36 -16.72
CA ARG A 791 -1.99 -49.18 -16.12
C ARG A 791 -1.42 -50.24 -17.07
N ALA A 792 -2.17 -50.55 -18.12
CA ALA A 792 -1.85 -51.66 -19.04
C ALA A 792 -1.07 -51.24 -20.29
N LEU A 793 -0.58 -50.00 -20.37
CA LEU A 793 0.15 -49.50 -21.53
C LEU A 793 1.66 -49.78 -21.41
N PRO A 794 2.27 -50.60 -22.27
CA PRO A 794 3.71 -50.74 -22.35
C PRO A 794 4.37 -49.39 -22.76
N PRO A 795 5.62 -49.11 -22.32
CA PRO A 795 6.34 -47.90 -22.68
C PRO A 795 6.56 -47.69 -24.17
N ASP A 796 6.62 -48.78 -24.94
CA ASP A 796 6.91 -48.76 -26.38
C ASP A 796 5.75 -48.30 -27.26
N LEU A 797 4.53 -48.21 -26.71
CA LEU A 797 3.34 -47.76 -27.42
C LEU A 797 3.15 -46.23 -27.43
N ILE A 798 4.07 -45.46 -26.84
CA ILE A 798 3.94 -44.00 -26.80
C ILE A 798 4.06 -43.38 -28.20
N THR A 799 4.88 -43.96 -29.07
CA THR A 799 5.06 -43.55 -30.46
C THR A 799 3.81 -43.79 -31.30
N ASP A 800 3.11 -44.88 -31.06
CA ASP A 800 1.90 -45.26 -31.79
C ASP A 800 0.66 -44.50 -31.26
N LEU A 801 0.67 -44.10 -30.00
CA LEU A 801 -0.29 -43.14 -29.40
C LEU A 801 -0.21 -41.75 -30.04
N ILE A 802 0.98 -41.29 -30.39
CA ILE A 802 1.20 -39.96 -30.98
C ILE A 802 0.87 -39.98 -32.48
N ASN A 803 1.15 -41.12 -33.19
CA ASN A 803 0.93 -41.24 -34.60
C ASN A 803 0.51 -42.69 -34.98
N PRO A 804 -0.72 -43.15 -34.61
CA PRO A 804 -1.16 -44.49 -34.87
C PRO A 804 -1.28 -44.76 -36.38
N ARG A 805 -0.62 -45.81 -36.85
CA ARG A 805 -0.61 -46.20 -38.26
C ARG A 805 -1.85 -46.96 -38.68
N ILE A 806 -2.35 -47.79 -37.79
CA ILE A 806 -3.59 -48.60 -37.97
C ILE A 806 -4.37 -48.69 -36.65
N ALA A 807 -5.68 -48.93 -36.74
CA ALA A 807 -6.54 -48.97 -35.57
C ALA A 807 -6.17 -50.07 -34.53
N ARG A 808 -5.43 -51.12 -34.94
CA ARG A 808 -4.93 -52.16 -34.05
C ARG A 808 -3.72 -51.74 -33.22
N ASP A 809 -3.00 -50.71 -33.66
CA ASP A 809 -1.83 -50.16 -32.98
C ASP A 809 -2.22 -49.10 -31.94
N THR A 810 -3.50 -48.76 -31.83
CA THR A 810 -3.99 -47.81 -30.85
C THR A 810 -4.07 -48.45 -29.47
N ALA A 811 -3.47 -47.79 -28.48
CA ALA A 811 -3.59 -48.22 -27.11
C ALA A 811 -5.06 -48.20 -26.64
N LEU A 812 -5.41 -49.14 -25.75
CA LEU A 812 -6.75 -49.19 -25.15
C LEU A 812 -7.11 -47.83 -24.50
N GLY A 813 -8.19 -47.22 -24.97
CA GLY A 813 -8.64 -45.91 -24.50
C GLY A 813 -8.20 -44.71 -25.37
N PHE A 814 -7.44 -44.89 -26.43
CA PHE A 814 -7.13 -43.84 -27.39
C PHE A 814 -8.31 -43.55 -28.34
N MET A 815 -8.78 -42.32 -28.38
CA MET A 815 -9.92 -41.91 -29.22
C MET A 815 -9.44 -41.38 -30.56
N LEU A 816 -9.08 -42.29 -31.49
CA LEU A 816 -8.51 -41.95 -32.81
C LEU A 816 -9.44 -41.01 -33.62
N VAL A 817 -10.71 -41.39 -33.78
CA VAL A 817 -11.68 -40.62 -34.58
C VAL A 817 -11.93 -39.23 -33.96
N PRO A 818 -12.21 -39.09 -32.66
CA PRO A 818 -12.30 -37.78 -32.00
C PRO A 818 -11.01 -36.98 -32.11
N ALA A 819 -9.81 -37.60 -32.05
CA ALA A 819 -8.53 -36.89 -32.16
C ALA A 819 -8.36 -36.23 -33.53
N VAL A 820 -8.67 -36.97 -34.62
CA VAL A 820 -8.62 -36.42 -35.96
C VAL A 820 -9.68 -35.33 -36.16
N LEU A 821 -10.91 -35.55 -35.70
CA LEU A 821 -11.99 -34.59 -35.81
C LEU A 821 -11.67 -33.27 -35.08
N VAL A 822 -11.20 -33.36 -33.85
CA VAL A 822 -10.86 -32.15 -33.02
C VAL A 822 -9.68 -31.38 -33.63
N ARG A 823 -8.70 -32.07 -34.26
CA ARG A 823 -7.62 -31.39 -34.98
C ARG A 823 -8.11 -30.66 -36.23
N LEU A 824 -9.06 -31.25 -36.96
CA LEU A 824 -9.68 -30.60 -38.12
C LEU A 824 -10.60 -29.43 -37.73
N LEU A 825 -11.24 -29.50 -36.57
CA LEU A 825 -12.10 -28.45 -36.05
C LEU A 825 -11.32 -27.26 -35.45
N LEU A 826 -10.05 -27.45 -35.05
CA LEU A 826 -9.26 -26.42 -34.44
C LEU A 826 -9.13 -25.12 -35.28
N PRO A 827 -8.71 -25.18 -36.55
CA PRO A 827 -8.64 -23.98 -37.38
C PRO A 827 -10.00 -23.34 -37.59
N ILE A 828 -11.06 -24.16 -37.76
CA ILE A 828 -12.43 -23.64 -37.91
C ILE A 828 -12.87 -22.91 -36.66
N ALA A 829 -12.61 -23.46 -35.49
CA ALA A 829 -12.95 -22.82 -34.20
C ALA A 829 -12.14 -21.54 -33.98
N ILE A 830 -10.87 -21.47 -34.40
CA ILE A 830 -10.08 -20.25 -34.33
C ILE A 830 -10.63 -19.17 -35.28
N VAL A 831 -11.00 -19.55 -36.51
CA VAL A 831 -11.65 -18.63 -37.47
C VAL A 831 -12.98 -18.11 -36.88
N LEU A 832 -13.77 -19.00 -36.28
CA LEU A 832 -15.01 -18.63 -35.62
C LEU A 832 -14.75 -17.67 -34.46
N ALA A 833 -13.71 -17.91 -33.64
CA ALA A 833 -13.33 -17.02 -32.54
C ALA A 833 -12.94 -15.63 -33.06
N ILE A 834 -12.13 -15.57 -34.14
CA ILE A 834 -11.77 -14.29 -34.77
C ILE A 834 -12.99 -13.60 -35.34
N TYR A 835 -13.91 -14.33 -36.00
CA TYR A 835 -15.15 -13.79 -36.49
C TYR A 835 -16.03 -13.20 -35.38
N LEU A 836 -16.23 -13.91 -34.28
CA LEU A 836 -16.98 -13.42 -33.11
C LEU A 836 -16.30 -12.22 -32.46
N PHE A 837 -14.99 -12.19 -32.47
CA PHE A 837 -14.22 -11.04 -31.96
C PHE A 837 -14.45 -9.79 -32.81
N MET A 838 -14.25 -9.92 -34.11
CA MET A 838 -14.36 -8.77 -35.04
C MET A 838 -15.77 -8.20 -35.16
N ARG A 839 -16.80 -9.06 -35.09
CA ARG A 839 -18.19 -8.62 -35.17
C ARG A 839 -18.74 -8.06 -33.87
N GLY A 840 -18.12 -8.34 -32.72
CA GLY A 840 -18.65 -8.06 -31.37
C GLY A 840 -19.07 -6.60 -31.15
N HIS A 841 -18.41 -5.65 -31.83
CA HIS A 841 -18.72 -4.23 -31.70
C HIS A 841 -20.04 -3.82 -32.40
N ASN A 842 -20.45 -4.57 -33.42
CA ASN A 842 -21.66 -4.29 -34.20
C ASN A 842 -22.77 -5.32 -34.02
N GLU A 843 -22.41 -6.57 -33.72
CA GLU A 843 -23.35 -7.68 -33.53
C GLU A 843 -22.93 -8.51 -32.29
N SER A 844 -23.68 -9.59 -32.00
CA SER A 844 -23.41 -10.46 -30.88
C SER A 844 -22.04 -11.13 -30.97
N GLY A 845 -21.18 -10.93 -29.94
CA GLY A 845 -19.80 -11.42 -29.92
C GLY A 845 -18.95 -10.73 -28.88
N GLY A 846 -17.73 -10.31 -29.27
CA GLY A 846 -16.76 -9.60 -28.44
C GLY A 846 -15.65 -10.46 -27.86
N GLY A 847 -14.67 -9.84 -27.24
CA GLY A 847 -13.42 -10.48 -26.80
C GLY A 847 -13.64 -11.58 -25.75
N PHE A 848 -14.60 -11.40 -24.86
CA PHE A 848 -14.91 -12.40 -23.84
C PHE A 848 -15.41 -13.71 -24.43
N VAL A 849 -16.43 -13.64 -25.28
CA VAL A 849 -17.04 -14.83 -25.94
C VAL A 849 -16.02 -15.47 -26.88
N ALA A 850 -15.36 -14.67 -27.71
CA ALA A 850 -14.33 -15.14 -28.61
C ALA A 850 -13.17 -15.83 -27.89
N GLY A 851 -12.74 -15.26 -26.76
CA GLY A 851 -11.70 -15.84 -25.89
C GLY A 851 -12.12 -17.19 -25.30
N LEU A 852 -13.38 -17.34 -24.90
CA LEU A 852 -13.90 -18.62 -24.42
C LEU A 852 -13.98 -19.66 -25.56
N VAL A 853 -14.45 -19.28 -26.75
CA VAL A 853 -14.49 -20.19 -27.91
C VAL A 853 -13.09 -20.68 -28.28
N ALA A 854 -12.11 -19.78 -28.35
CA ALA A 854 -10.72 -20.16 -28.58
C ALA A 854 -10.20 -21.09 -27.48
N SER A 855 -10.54 -20.81 -26.21
CA SER A 855 -10.16 -21.65 -25.08
C SER A 855 -10.80 -23.05 -25.18
N VAL A 856 -12.06 -23.14 -25.53
CA VAL A 856 -12.78 -24.42 -25.71
C VAL A 856 -12.10 -25.26 -26.80
N ALA A 857 -11.70 -24.64 -27.91
CA ALA A 857 -10.96 -25.35 -28.98
C ALA A 857 -9.65 -25.97 -28.49
N VAL A 858 -8.89 -25.23 -27.69
CA VAL A 858 -7.66 -25.75 -27.08
C VAL A 858 -7.96 -26.79 -25.99
N ILE A 859 -8.98 -26.59 -25.18
CA ILE A 859 -9.44 -27.56 -24.16
C ILE A 859 -9.76 -28.91 -24.78
N LEU A 860 -10.47 -28.91 -25.90
CA LEU A 860 -10.79 -30.14 -26.63
C LEU A 860 -9.52 -30.88 -27.09
N GLN A 861 -8.47 -30.16 -27.50
CA GLN A 861 -7.16 -30.79 -27.81
C GLN A 861 -6.56 -31.45 -26.55
N TYR A 862 -6.63 -30.80 -25.37
CA TYR A 862 -6.14 -31.39 -24.13
C TYR A 862 -6.90 -32.66 -23.73
N ILE A 863 -8.23 -32.69 -23.94
CA ILE A 863 -9.06 -33.86 -23.61
C ILE A 863 -8.72 -35.06 -24.52
N VAL A 864 -8.54 -34.84 -25.83
CA VAL A 864 -8.46 -35.89 -26.81
C VAL A 864 -6.99 -36.32 -27.05
N ALA A 865 -6.07 -35.37 -27.17
CA ALA A 865 -4.65 -35.67 -27.46
C ALA A 865 -3.80 -35.81 -26.21
N GLY A 866 -4.30 -35.36 -25.04
CA GLY A 866 -3.58 -35.41 -23.78
C GLY A 866 -2.58 -34.27 -23.58
N THR A 867 -2.18 -34.10 -22.31
CA THR A 867 -1.34 -32.94 -21.86
C THR A 867 0.04 -32.93 -22.55
N GLN A 868 0.69 -34.11 -22.64
CA GLN A 868 2.04 -34.21 -23.19
C GLN A 868 2.09 -33.83 -24.67
N TRP A 869 1.13 -34.29 -25.45
CA TRP A 869 1.06 -34.00 -26.88
C TRP A 869 0.81 -32.52 -27.15
N VAL A 870 -0.17 -31.91 -26.44
CA VAL A 870 -0.51 -30.51 -26.67
C VAL A 870 0.66 -29.60 -26.30
N GLU A 871 1.33 -29.86 -25.19
CA GLU A 871 2.47 -29.03 -24.74
C GLU A 871 3.72 -29.20 -25.60
N ALA A 872 3.87 -30.35 -26.25
CA ALA A 872 4.95 -30.55 -27.21
C ALA A 872 4.73 -29.84 -28.56
N HIS A 873 3.46 -29.63 -28.95
CA HIS A 873 3.10 -29.04 -30.26
C HIS A 873 2.60 -27.59 -30.17
N MET A 874 2.18 -27.12 -28.99
CA MET A 874 1.65 -25.80 -28.79
C MET A 874 2.37 -25.14 -27.61
N GLU A 875 3.35 -24.26 -27.87
CA GLU A 875 4.02 -23.44 -26.83
C GLU A 875 3.11 -22.32 -26.32
N LEU A 876 2.11 -22.66 -25.56
CA LEU A 876 1.20 -21.68 -24.94
C LEU A 876 1.83 -21.07 -23.69
N ARG A 877 2.43 -19.91 -23.82
CA ARG A 877 2.97 -19.12 -22.69
C ARG A 877 1.85 -18.36 -21.97
N ARG A 878 1.00 -19.09 -21.23
CA ARG A 878 -0.29 -18.69 -20.66
C ARG A 878 -0.21 -17.42 -19.80
N SER A 879 0.79 -17.30 -18.92
CA SER A 879 1.01 -16.10 -18.11
C SER A 879 1.37 -14.86 -18.93
N ARG A 880 1.99 -15.03 -20.09
CA ARG A 880 2.25 -13.91 -21.01
C ARG A 880 0.97 -13.40 -21.66
N TRP A 881 0.04 -14.28 -22.01
CA TRP A 881 -1.28 -13.89 -22.52
C TRP A 881 -2.04 -13.02 -21.53
N ILE A 882 -2.04 -13.41 -20.24
CA ILE A 882 -2.64 -12.61 -19.16
C ILE A 882 -1.95 -11.24 -19.04
N ALA A 883 -0.61 -11.22 -19.03
CA ALA A 883 0.16 -9.99 -18.87
C ALA A 883 -0.03 -9.04 -20.07
N ILE A 884 0.03 -9.58 -21.30
CA ILE A 884 -0.20 -8.82 -22.53
C ILE A 884 -1.63 -8.27 -22.55
N GLY A 885 -2.63 -9.07 -22.17
CA GLY A 885 -4.01 -8.65 -22.17
C GLY A 885 -4.28 -7.51 -21.18
N LEU A 886 -3.77 -7.60 -19.97
CA LEU A 886 -3.85 -6.49 -18.99
C LEU A 886 -3.10 -5.26 -19.46
N LEU A 887 -1.96 -5.43 -20.12
CA LEU A 887 -1.17 -4.33 -20.66
C LEU A 887 -1.94 -3.59 -21.77
N PHE A 888 -2.57 -4.32 -22.70
CA PHE A 888 -3.43 -3.73 -23.74
C PHE A 888 -4.58 -2.92 -23.13
N ALA A 889 -5.27 -3.44 -22.14
CA ALA A 889 -6.35 -2.73 -21.47
C ALA A 889 -5.88 -1.42 -20.82
N VAL A 890 -4.73 -1.46 -20.12
CA VAL A 890 -4.15 -0.27 -19.49
C VAL A 890 -3.64 0.74 -20.53
N ILE A 891 -2.95 0.29 -21.58
CA ILE A 891 -2.43 1.18 -22.63
C ILE A 891 -3.58 1.87 -23.35
N THR A 892 -4.67 1.16 -23.64
CA THR A 892 -5.86 1.77 -24.28
C THR A 892 -6.43 2.87 -23.40
N GLY A 893 -6.56 2.64 -22.09
CA GLY A 893 -7.04 3.64 -21.15
C GLY A 893 -6.13 4.86 -21.03
N LEU A 894 -4.81 4.64 -20.93
CA LEU A 894 -3.81 5.72 -20.87
C LEU A 894 -3.71 6.47 -22.19
N GLY A 895 -3.92 5.79 -23.32
CA GLY A 895 -3.95 6.40 -24.64
C GLY A 895 -5.02 7.48 -24.75
N ALA A 896 -6.24 7.23 -24.23
CA ALA A 896 -7.30 8.23 -24.21
C ALA A 896 -6.86 9.51 -23.46
N LEU A 897 -6.20 9.37 -22.31
CA LEU A 897 -5.68 10.51 -21.55
C LEU A 897 -4.62 11.32 -22.32
N ALA A 898 -3.76 10.63 -23.09
CA ALA A 898 -2.72 11.29 -23.88
C ALA A 898 -3.30 12.20 -24.98
N PHE A 899 -4.52 11.93 -25.43
CA PHE A 899 -5.25 12.75 -26.40
C PHE A 899 -6.23 13.73 -25.75
N GLY A 900 -6.21 13.88 -24.42
CA GLY A 900 -7.05 14.82 -23.68
C GLY A 900 -8.49 14.34 -23.41
N TYR A 901 -8.78 13.06 -23.61
CA TYR A 901 -10.06 12.44 -23.29
C TYR A 901 -10.03 11.76 -21.91
N PRO A 902 -11.18 11.55 -21.27
CA PRO A 902 -11.27 10.74 -20.05
C PRO A 902 -10.69 9.32 -20.24
N PHE A 903 -10.24 8.71 -19.18
CA PHE A 903 -9.67 7.36 -19.18
C PHE A 903 -10.65 6.33 -19.79
N LEU A 904 -10.18 5.51 -20.73
CA LEU A 904 -10.95 4.48 -21.46
C LEU A 904 -12.04 5.03 -22.41
N THR A 905 -12.03 6.30 -22.75
CA THR A 905 -12.94 6.83 -23.78
C THR A 905 -12.55 6.30 -25.17
N THR A 906 -13.53 5.79 -25.92
CA THR A 906 -13.29 5.30 -27.28
C THR A 906 -13.16 6.44 -28.28
N HIS A 907 -12.23 6.30 -29.19
CA HIS A 907 -12.10 7.12 -30.39
C HIS A 907 -12.13 6.21 -31.63
N THR A 908 -12.96 6.54 -32.60
CA THR A 908 -13.09 5.75 -33.84
C THR A 908 -12.29 6.40 -34.95
N ALA A 909 -11.23 5.73 -35.41
CA ALA A 909 -10.46 6.14 -36.58
C ALA A 909 -11.13 5.66 -37.87
N GLN A 910 -11.28 6.52 -38.84
CA GLN A 910 -11.77 6.19 -40.19
C GLN A 910 -10.55 5.98 -41.10
N LEU A 911 -10.37 4.77 -41.57
CA LEU A 911 -9.29 4.38 -42.47
C LEU A 911 -9.87 4.10 -43.84
N HIS A 912 -9.49 4.91 -44.83
CA HIS A 912 -9.87 4.73 -46.21
C HIS A 912 -8.87 3.84 -46.94
N LEU A 913 -9.25 2.59 -47.18
CA LEU A 913 -8.39 1.65 -47.91
C LEU A 913 -8.81 1.56 -49.37
N PRO A 914 -7.88 1.69 -50.37
CA PRO A 914 -8.20 1.82 -51.79
C PRO A 914 -8.99 0.68 -52.42
N VAL A 915 -9.03 -0.53 -51.81
CA VAL A 915 -9.68 -1.74 -52.34
C VAL A 915 -10.89 -2.18 -51.50
N ILE A 916 -10.91 -1.83 -50.23
CA ILE A 916 -11.85 -2.36 -49.23
C ILE A 916 -12.90 -1.30 -48.85
N GLY A 917 -12.63 -0.01 -49.13
CA GLY A 917 -13.49 1.12 -48.75
C GLY A 917 -13.14 1.71 -47.35
N GLU A 918 -14.13 2.32 -46.72
CA GLU A 918 -13.97 2.91 -45.37
C GLU A 918 -14.11 1.85 -44.29
N ILE A 919 -13.05 1.75 -43.46
CA ILE A 919 -13.06 0.89 -42.31
C ILE A 919 -13.05 1.77 -41.05
N HIS A 920 -14.03 1.56 -40.17
CA HIS A 920 -14.07 2.20 -38.86
C HIS A 920 -13.36 1.31 -37.83
N VAL A 921 -12.30 1.83 -37.25
CA VAL A 921 -11.51 1.11 -36.22
C VAL A 921 -11.66 1.83 -34.89
N PRO A 922 -12.55 1.38 -34.00
CA PRO A 922 -12.69 1.95 -32.68
C PRO A 922 -11.51 1.54 -31.79
N SER A 923 -11.00 2.45 -30.97
CA SER A 923 -9.93 2.14 -30.02
C SER A 923 -10.37 1.12 -28.96
N ALA A 924 -11.68 0.97 -28.71
CA ALA A 924 -12.27 -0.08 -27.90
C ALA A 924 -11.89 -1.49 -28.38
N LEU A 925 -11.57 -1.68 -29.67
CA LEU A 925 -11.12 -2.98 -30.18
C LEU A 925 -9.81 -3.45 -29.53
N PHE A 926 -8.89 -2.51 -29.22
CA PHE A 926 -7.65 -2.82 -28.53
C PHE A 926 -7.89 -3.22 -27.08
N PHE A 927 -8.85 -2.56 -26.43
CA PHE A 927 -9.31 -2.94 -25.11
C PHE A 927 -9.91 -4.35 -25.12
N ASP A 928 -10.80 -4.63 -26.05
CA ASP A 928 -11.48 -5.92 -26.22
C ASP A 928 -10.48 -7.05 -26.59
N MET A 929 -9.40 -6.74 -27.34
CA MET A 929 -8.28 -7.65 -27.56
C MET A 929 -7.53 -7.96 -26.25
N GLY A 930 -7.44 -6.99 -25.34
CA GLY A 930 -6.97 -7.20 -23.97
C GLY A 930 -7.83 -8.21 -23.22
N VAL A 931 -9.17 -8.04 -23.29
CA VAL A 931 -10.16 -8.96 -22.70
C VAL A 931 -10.00 -10.37 -23.25
N PHE A 932 -9.98 -10.51 -24.58
CA PHE A 932 -9.74 -11.79 -25.26
C PHE A 932 -8.49 -12.49 -24.74
N SER A 933 -7.37 -11.78 -24.68
CA SER A 933 -6.08 -12.34 -24.26
C SER A 933 -6.08 -12.79 -22.80
N VAL A 934 -6.71 -12.03 -21.90
CA VAL A 934 -6.84 -12.42 -20.48
C VAL A 934 -7.71 -13.64 -20.33
N VAL A 935 -8.85 -13.71 -21.03
CA VAL A 935 -9.78 -14.84 -20.97
C VAL A 935 -9.12 -16.11 -21.42
N VAL A 936 -8.45 -16.08 -22.59
CA VAL A 936 -7.69 -17.25 -23.10
C VAL A 936 -6.59 -17.64 -22.11
N GLY A 937 -5.78 -16.70 -21.68
CA GLY A 937 -4.68 -16.96 -20.76
C GLY A 937 -5.11 -17.52 -19.41
N ALA A 938 -6.16 -16.95 -18.81
CA ALA A 938 -6.70 -17.37 -17.52
C ALA A 938 -7.32 -18.77 -17.59
N THR A 939 -8.18 -19.01 -18.57
CA THR A 939 -8.86 -20.30 -18.77
C THR A 939 -7.85 -21.43 -18.99
N LEU A 940 -6.87 -21.22 -19.86
CA LEU A 940 -5.84 -22.20 -20.14
C LEU A 940 -4.85 -22.38 -18.96
N LEU A 941 -4.60 -21.36 -18.18
CA LEU A 941 -3.76 -21.48 -16.98
C LEU A 941 -4.43 -22.35 -15.92
N ILE A 942 -5.73 -22.16 -15.67
CA ILE A 942 -6.52 -22.96 -14.71
C ILE A 942 -6.59 -24.42 -15.21
N LEU A 943 -6.94 -24.63 -16.47
CA LEU A 943 -7.00 -25.97 -17.08
C LEU A 943 -5.70 -26.73 -16.91
N THR A 944 -4.59 -26.13 -17.30
CA THR A 944 -3.28 -26.79 -17.27
C THR A 944 -2.75 -26.98 -15.85
N ALA A 945 -3.07 -26.07 -14.94
CA ALA A 945 -2.75 -26.26 -13.52
C ALA A 945 -3.44 -27.52 -12.96
N LEU A 946 -4.69 -27.79 -13.37
CA LEU A 946 -5.43 -29.00 -13.02
C LEU A 946 -4.87 -30.24 -13.75
N ALA A 947 -4.60 -30.13 -15.04
CA ALA A 947 -4.08 -31.25 -15.86
C ALA A 947 -2.67 -31.70 -15.41
N HIS A 948 -1.79 -30.77 -15.04
CA HIS A 948 -0.45 -31.09 -14.54
C HIS A 948 -0.44 -31.85 -13.22
N GLN A 949 -1.47 -31.75 -12.39
CA GLN A 949 -1.56 -32.58 -11.19
C GLN A 949 -1.60 -34.06 -11.53
N SER A 950 -2.22 -34.40 -12.65
CA SER A 950 -2.27 -35.79 -13.17
C SER A 950 -0.87 -36.33 -13.54
N VAL A 951 -0.05 -35.49 -14.20
CA VAL A 951 1.31 -35.90 -14.65
C VAL A 951 2.27 -36.01 -13.46
N ARG A 952 2.17 -35.13 -12.48
CA ARG A 952 3.02 -35.15 -11.26
C ARG A 952 2.76 -36.38 -10.41
N SER A 953 1.50 -36.75 -10.22
CA SER A 953 1.15 -37.95 -9.47
C SER A 953 1.72 -39.23 -10.07
N HIS A 954 1.87 -39.30 -11.40
CA HIS A 954 2.49 -40.44 -12.07
C HIS A 954 4.00 -40.52 -11.84
N ARG A 955 4.70 -39.38 -11.81
CA ARG A 955 6.15 -39.37 -11.55
C ARG A 955 6.49 -39.75 -10.10
N GLU A 956 5.70 -39.29 -9.13
CA GLU A 956 5.93 -39.66 -7.73
C GLU A 956 5.65 -41.17 -7.46
N SER A 957 4.66 -41.78 -8.14
CA SER A 957 4.41 -43.19 -8.00
C SER A 957 5.47 -44.06 -8.71
N ALA A 958 6.06 -43.57 -9.80
CA ALA A 958 7.18 -44.25 -10.46
C ALA A 958 8.49 -44.22 -9.62
N HIS A 959 8.71 -43.19 -8.85
CA HIS A 959 9.86 -43.05 -7.92
C HIS A 959 9.67 -43.79 -6.58
N SER A 960 8.43 -44.01 -6.16
CA SER A 960 8.12 -44.74 -4.93
C SER A 960 8.01 -46.27 -5.14
N GLY A 961 8.11 -46.76 -6.37
CA GLY A 961 8.06 -48.16 -6.75
C GLY A 961 9.42 -48.81 -7.10
N ALA A 962 10.54 -48.10 -6.81
CA ALA A 962 11.85 -48.77 -6.80
C ALA A 962 12.06 -49.44 -5.41
N PRO A 963 12.48 -50.73 -5.35
CA PRO A 963 12.59 -51.50 -4.15
C PRO A 963 13.61 -50.93 -3.17
#